data_f23e4d63c20c2786e89ca98a6abcb0fb
#
_entry.id   f23e4d63c20c2786e89ca98a6abcb0fb
#
_cell.length_a   1.000
_cell.length_b   1.000
_cell.length_c   1.000
_cell.angle_alpha   90.00
_cell.angle_beta   90.00
_cell.angle_gamma   90.00
#
_symmetry.space_group_name_H-M   'P 1'
#
loop_
_entity.id
_entity.type
_entity.pdbx_description
1 polymer ?
#
loop_
_entity_poly.entity_id
_entity_poly.type
_entity_poly.pdbx_seq_one_letter_code
_entity_poly.pdbx_strand_id
1 'polypeptide(L)'
;MKLQYKTRGMSDPKGKPKVYFSSHPEDFNEALPLITEDLLNHANCAVFYDEEIGSAGPADEEVEDILKEMQLVVFAVSSKFIHERNRAKDTELPLALKNHIPVLPIMLENGLGYEFSNNCAKIQVVPKYGNDPTAIPYDEVLQTFLDSVLVGDDLAEQVRDAFDAYVFLSYRKKDRKHAQRLMRLIHENKQFRDIAIWYDEFLVPGESFNEAIKDAFNKSSLFAMAVTPHLEEEGNYVMRVEYPMARNRKSKNDDFEIVPVEMYESEDGKEGEDWRIDQSHLKGQKDFEYQEISDLQDEHRLREMNKSFLDALERIAKKENDGSSRHRFFIGLAYLNGIDVEINQEQALELLQGAAEDPSPCMEATAKLADMYLNGEGVERDSAKAIFWQRKLASQYKAAYDENHDPDEHKGYGTAYFKALGKLSDMYRNFGGVQAAIDTAKEALAFCEELEQEVGIREQRRDKALMLNRLGSLCRERGDLDLALDCYQKAGKIYEKLAAEIGTQRARRDLSISYERIGDIYRKQGDLSVADSYYQKAKDIRVQLMKEAESAGSRRDYSAVLTKLGNVRKSWKQYAEAAKYYGEALAIDRVLMDEVKSPQAVDDYGVSLVKMGDIHKAEGRMDEAADCYEQAYRLFGKNAEKTGSLIFFDHMTAACEKLASAKKKRGQKREAEVLYKAAVERREMLYAAGKTEASAHALAVSCYNAAAFLEDKEMMRRAYEIWKRLSEKRPEYGKYRDKAEKLSR
;
A
#
# COMPACT_ATOMS: atom_id res chain seq x y z
N MET A 1 23.79 -4.21 -12.02
CA MET A 1 22.66 -4.98 -11.46
C MET A 1 21.41 -4.83 -12.31
N LYS A 2 20.68 -5.91 -12.55
CA LYS A 2 19.37 -5.85 -13.22
C LYS A 2 18.26 -5.87 -12.17
N LEU A 3 18.02 -4.68 -11.62
CA LEU A 3 17.09 -4.52 -10.52
C LEU A 3 15.65 -4.68 -11.01
N GLN A 4 14.92 -5.61 -10.42
CA GLN A 4 13.49 -5.85 -10.61
C GLN A 4 12.74 -5.55 -9.32
N TYR A 5 11.42 -5.39 -9.38
CA TYR A 5 10.63 -5.19 -8.18
C TYR A 5 9.29 -5.94 -8.21
N LYS A 6 8.73 -6.16 -7.03
CA LYS A 6 7.37 -6.64 -6.82
C LYS A 6 6.63 -5.74 -5.84
N THR A 7 5.35 -5.53 -6.08
CA THR A 7 4.46 -4.75 -5.21
C THR A 7 3.12 -5.46 -5.08
N ARG A 8 2.36 -5.16 -4.05
CA ARG A 8 1.01 -5.69 -3.87
C ARG A 8 0.11 -5.24 -5.03
N GLY A 9 -0.50 -6.19 -5.74
CA GLY A 9 -1.36 -5.91 -6.89
C GLY A 9 -0.64 -5.27 -8.09
N MET A 10 0.69 -5.42 -8.19
CA MET A 10 1.53 -4.84 -9.26
C MET A 10 1.36 -3.33 -9.43
N SER A 11 1.17 -2.62 -8.34
CA SER A 11 1.08 -1.16 -8.31
C SER A 11 2.44 -0.49 -8.53
N ASP A 12 2.45 0.80 -8.88
CA ASP A 12 3.67 1.60 -8.99
C ASP A 12 4.47 1.55 -7.67
N PRO A 13 5.80 1.31 -7.69
CA PRO A 13 6.65 1.32 -6.50
C PRO A 13 6.86 2.73 -5.94
N LYS A 14 6.51 3.77 -6.68
CA LYS A 14 6.72 5.16 -6.30
C LYS A 14 5.95 5.53 -5.03
N GLY A 15 6.66 6.09 -4.06
CA GLY A 15 6.08 6.51 -2.78
C GLY A 15 5.81 5.37 -1.79
N LYS A 16 6.31 4.15 -2.08
CA LYS A 16 6.28 3.02 -1.14
C LYS A 16 7.64 2.82 -0.51
N PRO A 17 7.68 2.34 0.75
CA PRO A 17 8.93 1.88 1.34
C PRO A 17 9.64 0.88 0.44
N LYS A 18 10.93 1.07 0.25
CA LYS A 18 11.76 0.22 -0.60
C LYS A 18 12.45 -0.86 0.24
N VAL A 19 12.18 -2.10 -0.07
CA VAL A 19 12.77 -3.28 0.60
C VAL A 19 13.64 -4.02 -0.42
N TYR A 20 14.89 -4.29 -0.10
CA TYR A 20 15.75 -5.11 -0.94
C TYR A 20 15.78 -6.54 -0.44
N PHE A 21 15.53 -7.51 -1.33
CA PHE A 21 15.57 -8.93 -1.03
C PHE A 21 16.82 -9.59 -1.62
N SER A 22 17.51 -10.40 -0.82
CA SER A 22 18.64 -11.19 -1.26
C SER A 22 18.71 -12.58 -0.60
N SER A 23 19.42 -13.51 -1.23
CA SER A 23 19.60 -14.88 -0.75
C SER A 23 20.83 -15.55 -1.37
N HIS A 24 21.14 -16.78 -0.97
CA HIS A 24 22.06 -17.62 -1.72
C HIS A 24 21.49 -17.87 -3.13
N PRO A 25 22.31 -17.86 -4.20
CA PRO A 25 21.83 -18.03 -5.58
C PRO A 25 21.00 -19.30 -5.82
N GLU A 26 21.35 -20.41 -5.21
CA GLU A 26 20.60 -21.66 -5.37
C GLU A 26 19.23 -21.66 -4.69
N ASP A 27 19.07 -20.85 -3.65
CA ASP A 27 17.82 -20.73 -2.89
C ASP A 27 16.88 -19.67 -3.48
N PHE A 28 17.38 -18.80 -4.35
CA PHE A 28 16.71 -17.60 -4.83
C PHE A 28 15.33 -17.87 -5.42
N ASN A 29 15.23 -18.85 -6.32
CA ASN A 29 13.98 -19.16 -7.03
C ASN A 29 12.86 -19.66 -6.09
N GLU A 30 13.22 -20.30 -4.99
CA GLU A 30 12.27 -20.80 -3.99
C GLU A 30 11.99 -19.76 -2.91
N ALA A 31 13.02 -19.04 -2.45
CA ALA A 31 12.91 -18.08 -1.37
C ALA A 31 12.24 -16.76 -1.82
N LEU A 32 12.53 -16.26 -3.03
CA LEU A 32 11.97 -14.98 -3.52
C LEU A 32 10.44 -14.95 -3.50
N PRO A 33 9.71 -15.90 -4.12
CA PRO A 33 8.24 -15.84 -4.07
C PRO A 33 7.71 -15.98 -2.66
N LEU A 34 8.29 -16.87 -1.86
CA LEU A 34 7.88 -17.17 -0.50
C LEU A 34 8.00 -15.95 0.44
N ILE A 35 9.16 -15.30 0.45
CA ILE A 35 9.43 -14.16 1.33
C ILE A 35 8.78 -12.87 0.78
N THR A 36 8.76 -12.70 -0.54
CA THR A 36 8.08 -11.53 -1.14
C THR A 36 6.58 -11.54 -0.85
N GLU A 37 5.94 -12.71 -0.89
CA GLU A 37 4.53 -12.86 -0.54
C GLU A 37 4.28 -12.49 0.92
N ASP A 38 5.12 -12.97 1.84
CA ASP A 38 5.05 -12.61 3.26
C ASP A 38 5.16 -11.09 3.43
N LEU A 39 6.21 -10.48 2.87
CA LEU A 39 6.44 -9.03 2.98
C LEU A 39 5.26 -8.21 2.45
N LEU A 40 4.76 -8.57 1.27
CA LEU A 40 3.65 -7.85 0.63
C LEU A 40 2.29 -8.11 1.30
N ASN A 41 2.12 -9.21 2.04
CA ASN A 41 0.93 -9.44 2.84
C ASN A 41 0.91 -8.59 4.11
N HIS A 42 2.07 -8.32 4.70
CA HIS A 42 2.20 -7.58 5.95
C HIS A 42 2.48 -6.08 5.79
N ALA A 43 3.09 -5.65 4.66
CA ALA A 43 3.40 -4.24 4.42
C ALA A 43 3.06 -3.77 3.00
N ASN A 44 2.69 -2.50 2.87
CA ASN A 44 2.49 -1.86 1.57
C ASN A 44 3.82 -1.31 1.02
N CYS A 45 4.77 -2.19 0.77
CA CYS A 45 6.12 -1.87 0.31
C CYS A 45 6.37 -2.27 -1.15
N ALA A 46 7.53 -1.90 -1.68
CA ALA A 46 8.06 -2.37 -2.95
C ALA A 46 9.30 -3.22 -2.67
N VAL A 47 9.26 -4.50 -3.04
CA VAL A 47 10.37 -5.43 -2.83
C VAL A 47 11.22 -5.50 -4.10
N PHE A 48 12.45 -4.99 -4.00
CA PHE A 48 13.45 -4.98 -5.06
C PHE A 48 14.38 -6.19 -4.94
N TYR A 49 14.86 -6.71 -6.06
CA TYR A 49 15.81 -7.83 -6.12
C TYR A 49 16.62 -7.80 -7.43
N ASP A 50 17.80 -8.41 -7.43
CA ASP A 50 18.61 -8.57 -8.64
C ASP A 50 18.30 -9.90 -9.32
N GLU A 51 17.94 -9.88 -10.62
CA GLU A 51 17.70 -11.10 -11.41
C GLU A 51 18.99 -11.86 -11.75
N GLU A 52 20.14 -11.21 -11.72
CA GLU A 52 21.43 -11.78 -12.14
C GLU A 52 22.26 -12.30 -10.95
N ILE A 53 21.60 -12.80 -9.92
CA ILE A 53 22.26 -13.43 -8.78
C ILE A 53 23.12 -14.60 -9.26
N GLY A 54 24.46 -14.47 -9.16
CA GLY A 54 25.44 -15.51 -9.53
C GLY A 54 26.26 -15.24 -10.80
N SER A 55 25.97 -14.20 -11.57
CA SER A 55 26.89 -13.71 -12.63
C SER A 55 28.05 -12.92 -12.01
N ALA A 56 29.12 -12.66 -12.79
CA ALA A 56 30.22 -11.79 -12.36
C ALA A 56 29.62 -10.45 -11.90
N GLY A 57 29.64 -10.20 -10.58
CA GLY A 57 28.84 -9.16 -9.94
C GLY A 57 29.25 -7.74 -10.34
N PRO A 58 28.34 -6.77 -10.16
CA PRO A 58 28.65 -5.34 -10.26
C PRO A 58 29.74 -4.97 -9.23
N ALA A 59 30.38 -3.81 -9.45
CA ALA A 59 31.32 -3.26 -8.50
C ALA A 59 30.63 -3.01 -7.14
N ASP A 60 31.35 -3.20 -6.04
CA ASP A 60 30.83 -3.00 -4.69
C ASP A 60 30.20 -1.61 -4.50
N GLU A 61 30.73 -0.58 -5.17
CA GLU A 61 30.20 0.79 -5.18
C GLU A 61 28.76 0.85 -5.76
N GLU A 62 28.48 0.14 -6.85
CA GLU A 62 27.15 0.09 -7.47
C GLU A 62 26.14 -0.61 -6.54
N VAL A 63 26.56 -1.65 -5.84
CA VAL A 63 25.75 -2.34 -4.84
C VAL A 63 25.45 -1.43 -3.65
N GLU A 64 26.48 -0.74 -3.16
CA GLU A 64 26.35 0.19 -2.03
C GLU A 64 25.38 1.34 -2.34
N ASP A 65 25.44 1.91 -3.54
CA ASP A 65 24.54 2.99 -3.96
C ASP A 65 23.07 2.52 -4.03
N ILE A 66 22.84 1.30 -4.54
CA ILE A 66 21.49 0.73 -4.57
C ILE A 66 20.98 0.46 -3.16
N LEU A 67 21.81 -0.12 -2.29
CA LEU A 67 21.41 -0.41 -0.92
C LEU A 67 21.07 0.85 -0.13
N LYS A 68 21.79 1.95 -0.32
CA LYS A 68 21.51 3.25 0.33
C LYS A 68 20.13 3.82 0.00
N GLU A 69 19.54 3.41 -1.11
CA GLU A 69 18.16 3.80 -1.44
C GLU A 69 17.08 2.95 -0.76
N MET A 70 17.47 1.89 -0.07
CA MET A 70 16.54 0.92 0.54
C MET A 70 16.32 1.26 2.01
N GLN A 71 15.10 1.09 2.48
CA GLN A 71 14.73 1.27 3.88
C GLN A 71 14.93 -0.01 4.70
N LEU A 72 15.00 -1.15 4.02
CA LEU A 72 15.18 -2.45 4.63
C LEU A 72 15.88 -3.40 3.67
N VAL A 73 16.81 -4.22 4.19
CA VAL A 73 17.39 -5.35 3.46
C VAL A 73 16.96 -6.66 4.10
N VAL A 74 16.31 -7.52 3.32
CA VAL A 74 15.83 -8.83 3.77
C VAL A 74 16.70 -9.94 3.19
N PHE A 75 17.27 -10.77 4.05
CA PHE A 75 18.04 -11.94 3.65
C PHE A 75 17.27 -13.23 3.96
N ALA A 76 17.04 -14.05 2.93
CA ALA A 76 16.59 -15.42 3.14
C ALA A 76 17.81 -16.30 3.46
N VAL A 77 17.90 -16.75 4.70
CA VAL A 77 19.08 -17.45 5.24
C VAL A 77 18.84 -18.95 5.33
N SER A 78 19.62 -19.68 4.55
CA SER A 78 19.72 -21.15 4.57
C SER A 78 21.08 -21.58 5.14
N SER A 79 21.30 -22.88 5.29
CA SER A 79 22.61 -23.46 5.60
C SER A 79 23.65 -23.10 4.52
N LYS A 80 23.28 -23.09 3.24
CA LYS A 80 24.14 -22.67 2.13
C LYS A 80 24.55 -21.21 2.23
N PHE A 81 23.59 -20.33 2.55
CA PHE A 81 23.88 -18.91 2.77
C PHE A 81 25.02 -18.72 3.79
N ILE A 82 25.00 -19.48 4.89
CA ILE A 82 25.98 -19.36 5.98
C ILE A 82 27.35 -19.94 5.59
N HIS A 83 27.37 -21.14 4.99
CA HIS A 83 28.60 -21.91 4.85
C HIS A 83 29.28 -21.78 3.47
N GLU A 84 28.56 -21.35 2.44
CA GLU A 84 29.12 -21.18 1.12
C GLU A 84 29.44 -19.72 0.81
N ARG A 85 30.34 -19.48 -0.16
CA ARG A 85 30.60 -18.14 -0.67
C ARG A 85 29.43 -17.65 -1.50
N ASN A 86 28.89 -16.50 -1.17
CA ASN A 86 27.83 -15.86 -1.92
C ASN A 86 27.85 -14.35 -1.70
N ARG A 87 27.39 -13.61 -2.71
CA ARG A 87 27.37 -12.15 -2.70
C ARG A 87 26.50 -11.58 -1.58
N ALA A 88 25.37 -12.19 -1.31
CA ALA A 88 24.44 -11.76 -0.27
C ALA A 88 25.14 -11.68 1.12
N LYS A 89 25.90 -12.70 1.47
CA LYS A 89 26.66 -12.76 2.72
C LYS A 89 27.96 -11.96 2.68
N ASP A 90 28.75 -12.07 1.59
CA ASP A 90 30.14 -11.60 1.56
C ASP A 90 30.24 -10.11 1.16
N THR A 91 29.21 -9.54 0.49
CA THR A 91 29.17 -8.14 0.01
C THR A 91 27.97 -7.37 0.54
N GLU A 92 26.75 -7.85 0.29
CA GLU A 92 25.52 -7.06 0.54
C GLU A 92 25.25 -6.91 2.04
N LEU A 93 25.36 -7.97 2.84
CA LEU A 93 25.16 -7.91 4.29
C LEU A 93 26.18 -6.96 4.98
N PRO A 94 27.50 -7.04 4.70
CA PRO A 94 28.46 -6.08 5.26
C PRO A 94 28.20 -4.63 4.85
N LEU A 95 27.79 -4.39 3.59
CA LEU A 95 27.48 -3.05 3.08
C LEU A 95 26.20 -2.49 3.73
N ALA A 96 25.16 -3.30 3.89
CA ALA A 96 23.95 -2.89 4.59
C ALA A 96 24.24 -2.48 6.04
N LEU A 97 25.02 -3.30 6.77
CA LEU A 97 25.42 -3.01 8.16
C LEU A 97 26.33 -1.77 8.25
N LYS A 98 27.29 -1.61 7.34
CA LYS A 98 28.18 -0.44 7.27
C LYS A 98 27.42 0.86 7.09
N ASN A 99 26.36 0.83 6.30
CA ASN A 99 25.53 2.00 5.98
C ASN A 99 24.33 2.14 6.92
N HIS A 100 24.29 1.41 8.03
CA HIS A 100 23.21 1.45 9.04
C HIS A 100 21.80 1.21 8.45
N ILE A 101 21.72 0.43 7.38
CA ILE A 101 20.42 0.06 6.79
C ILE A 101 19.86 -1.11 7.61
N PRO A 102 18.62 -1.05 8.07
CA PRO A 102 17.97 -2.16 8.77
C PRO A 102 18.05 -3.46 7.98
N VAL A 103 18.40 -4.54 8.66
CA VAL A 103 18.58 -5.87 8.06
C VAL A 103 17.66 -6.88 8.73
N LEU A 104 16.88 -7.59 7.93
CA LEU A 104 15.98 -8.66 8.35
C LEU A 104 16.46 -10.02 7.84
N PRO A 105 17.22 -10.79 8.63
CA PRO A 105 17.58 -12.17 8.29
C PRO A 105 16.44 -13.12 8.64
N ILE A 106 15.82 -13.72 7.65
CA ILE A 106 14.76 -14.72 7.80
C ILE A 106 15.33 -16.13 7.63
N MET A 107 15.30 -16.91 8.72
CA MET A 107 15.82 -18.27 8.71
C MET A 107 14.87 -19.23 7.99
N LEU A 108 15.31 -19.83 6.90
CA LEU A 108 14.55 -20.84 6.14
C LEU A 108 14.62 -22.24 6.77
N GLU A 109 15.53 -22.46 7.69
CA GLU A 109 15.75 -23.74 8.36
C GLU A 109 15.85 -23.53 9.87
N ASN A 110 15.43 -24.54 10.65
CA ASN A 110 15.48 -24.47 12.11
C ASN A 110 16.91 -24.57 12.65
N GLY A 111 17.21 -23.83 13.70
CA GLY A 111 18.48 -23.93 14.43
C GLY A 111 19.64 -23.11 13.85
N LEU A 112 19.48 -22.45 12.73
CA LEU A 112 20.55 -21.67 12.08
C LEU A 112 20.95 -20.38 12.80
N GLY A 113 20.15 -19.86 13.73
CA GLY A 113 20.39 -18.58 14.36
C GLY A 113 21.76 -18.47 15.09
N TYR A 114 22.19 -19.55 15.77
CA TYR A 114 23.50 -19.59 16.42
C TYR A 114 24.65 -19.62 15.39
N GLU A 115 24.50 -20.40 14.33
CA GLU A 115 25.51 -20.49 13.26
C GLU A 115 25.62 -19.17 12.49
N PHE A 116 24.48 -18.53 12.19
CA PHE A 116 24.45 -17.21 11.56
C PHE A 116 25.17 -16.17 12.42
N SER A 117 24.88 -16.14 13.71
CA SER A 117 25.52 -15.21 14.65
C SER A 117 27.04 -15.37 14.72
N ASN A 118 27.55 -16.60 14.58
CA ASN A 118 28.99 -16.87 14.65
C ASN A 118 29.71 -16.64 13.32
N ASN A 119 29.06 -16.90 12.18
CA ASN A 119 29.71 -16.93 10.87
C ASN A 119 29.38 -15.72 9.99
N CYS A 120 28.29 -15.00 10.26
CA CYS A 120 27.82 -13.89 9.44
C CYS A 120 27.77 -12.57 10.21
N ALA A 121 26.81 -12.40 11.11
CA ALA A 121 26.63 -11.16 11.87
C ALA A 121 25.95 -11.42 13.22
N LYS A 122 26.34 -10.67 14.24
CA LYS A 122 25.70 -10.71 15.59
C LYS A 122 24.47 -9.81 15.63
N ILE A 123 23.46 -10.17 14.86
CA ILE A 123 22.21 -9.45 14.76
C ILE A 123 21.04 -10.39 15.05
N GLN A 124 19.89 -9.85 15.39
CA GLN A 124 18.70 -10.65 15.64
C GLN A 124 18.20 -11.28 14.34
N VAL A 125 17.77 -12.53 14.40
CA VAL A 125 17.26 -13.30 13.27
C VAL A 125 15.80 -13.69 13.50
N VAL A 126 15.03 -13.85 12.42
CA VAL A 126 13.63 -14.25 12.49
C VAL A 126 13.47 -15.67 11.92
N PRO A 127 13.11 -16.67 12.74
CA PRO A 127 12.89 -18.03 12.26
C PRO A 127 11.52 -18.15 11.58
N LYS A 128 11.51 -18.46 10.28
CA LYS A 128 10.25 -18.69 9.55
C LYS A 128 9.53 -19.96 10.04
N TYR A 129 10.27 -20.98 10.37
CA TYR A 129 9.76 -22.28 10.83
C TYR A 129 10.29 -22.58 12.25
N GLY A 130 9.74 -21.89 13.25
CA GLY A 130 10.09 -22.16 14.64
C GLY A 130 9.19 -23.23 15.26
N ASN A 131 9.80 -24.19 15.97
CA ASN A 131 9.08 -25.22 16.74
C ASN A 131 9.01 -24.89 18.24
N ASP A 132 9.44 -23.70 18.66
CA ASP A 132 9.37 -23.29 20.07
C ASP A 132 7.94 -22.77 20.36
N PRO A 133 7.16 -23.49 21.17
CA PRO A 133 5.80 -23.07 21.51
C PRO A 133 5.75 -21.81 22.39
N THR A 134 6.90 -21.36 22.91
CA THR A 134 7.02 -20.13 23.72
C THR A 134 7.48 -18.93 22.90
N ALA A 135 7.88 -19.14 21.63
CA ALA A 135 8.26 -18.08 20.73
C ALA A 135 7.03 -17.37 20.15
N ILE A 136 7.17 -16.07 19.87
CA ILE A 136 6.14 -15.33 19.11
C ILE A 136 5.99 -16.01 17.74
N PRO A 137 4.75 -16.12 17.21
CA PRO A 137 4.52 -16.58 15.86
C PRO A 137 5.29 -15.72 14.82
N TYR A 138 5.82 -16.37 13.79
CA TYR A 138 6.59 -15.71 12.73
C TYR A 138 5.87 -14.48 12.15
N ASP A 139 4.58 -14.61 11.85
CA ASP A 139 3.80 -13.54 11.24
C ASP A 139 3.69 -12.29 12.14
N GLU A 140 3.57 -12.50 13.45
CA GLU A 140 3.54 -11.39 14.42
C GLU A 140 4.90 -10.69 14.54
N VAL A 141 6.00 -11.46 14.56
CA VAL A 141 7.34 -10.90 14.58
C VAL A 141 7.63 -10.11 13.30
N LEU A 142 7.26 -10.68 12.16
CA LEU A 142 7.42 -10.02 10.86
C LEU A 142 6.60 -8.74 10.79
N GLN A 143 5.32 -8.78 11.19
CA GLN A 143 4.46 -7.61 11.20
C GLN A 143 5.02 -6.50 12.10
N THR A 144 5.34 -6.83 13.35
CA THR A 144 5.92 -5.88 14.33
C THR A 144 7.19 -5.25 13.80
N PHE A 145 8.06 -6.05 13.19
CA PHE A 145 9.30 -5.56 12.61
C PHE A 145 9.05 -4.60 11.43
N LEU A 146 8.22 -5.00 10.47
CA LEU A 146 7.93 -4.17 9.30
C LEU A 146 7.27 -2.85 9.69
N ASP A 147 6.37 -2.87 10.67
CA ASP A 147 5.70 -1.66 11.17
C ASP A 147 6.67 -0.68 11.86
N SER A 148 7.73 -1.20 12.48
CA SER A 148 8.75 -0.38 13.15
C SER A 148 9.79 0.21 12.20
N VAL A 149 10.16 -0.54 11.13
CA VAL A 149 11.29 -0.19 10.25
C VAL A 149 10.84 0.58 9.01
N LEU A 150 9.63 0.33 8.52
CA LEU A 150 9.14 1.00 7.31
C LEU A 150 8.51 2.38 7.58
N VAL A 151 8.61 2.89 8.79
CA VAL A 151 8.43 4.32 9.10
C VAL A 151 9.73 5.02 8.75
N GLY A 152 9.68 6.14 8.05
CA GLY A 152 10.89 6.90 7.68
C GLY A 152 11.69 7.30 8.94
N ASP A 153 13.01 7.20 8.88
CA ASP A 153 13.91 7.38 10.02
C ASP A 153 13.70 8.71 10.75
N ASP A 154 13.51 9.81 10.00
CA ASP A 154 13.27 11.14 10.58
C ASP A 154 11.98 11.20 11.40
N LEU A 155 10.93 10.50 10.97
CA LEU A 155 9.66 10.45 11.69
C LEU A 155 9.77 9.57 12.95
N ALA A 156 10.47 8.45 12.84
CA ALA A 156 10.73 7.59 14.00
C ALA A 156 11.55 8.29 15.08
N GLU A 157 12.52 9.12 14.69
CA GLU A 157 13.30 9.95 15.62
C GLU A 157 12.41 10.98 16.32
N GLN A 158 11.57 11.70 15.57
CA GLN A 158 10.60 12.65 16.14
C GLN A 158 9.61 11.97 17.09
N VAL A 159 9.18 10.75 16.78
CA VAL A 159 8.31 9.96 17.67
C VAL A 159 9.04 9.60 18.96
N ARG A 160 10.31 9.16 18.88
CA ARG A 160 11.11 8.86 20.05
C ARG A 160 11.37 10.09 20.92
N ASP A 161 11.62 11.23 20.30
CA ASP A 161 11.86 12.50 21.01
C ASP A 161 10.60 13.03 21.71
N ALA A 162 9.43 12.56 21.32
CA ALA A 162 8.17 12.98 21.93
C ALA A 162 7.89 12.29 23.27
N PHE A 163 8.57 11.18 23.62
CA PHE A 163 8.36 10.55 24.91
C PHE A 163 8.94 11.39 26.07
N ASP A 164 8.18 11.51 27.15
CA ASP A 164 8.59 12.24 28.35
C ASP A 164 9.77 11.60 29.06
N ALA A 165 9.81 10.27 29.07
CA ALA A 165 10.87 9.50 29.72
C ALA A 165 10.99 8.09 29.12
N TYR A 166 12.12 7.47 29.40
CA TYR A 166 12.43 6.09 29.01
C TYR A 166 12.66 5.22 30.25
N VAL A 167 12.01 4.06 30.26
CA VAL A 167 12.23 2.98 31.23
C VAL A 167 12.91 1.82 30.54
N PHE A 168 14.03 1.36 31.09
CA PHE A 168 14.65 0.12 30.65
C PHE A 168 14.06 -1.03 31.47
N LEU A 169 13.27 -1.90 30.86
CA LEU A 169 12.67 -3.07 31.49
C LEU A 169 13.57 -4.29 31.26
N SER A 170 14.23 -4.72 32.31
CA SER A 170 15.12 -5.88 32.31
C SER A 170 14.38 -7.11 32.84
N TYR A 171 14.38 -8.20 32.08
CA TYR A 171 13.66 -9.44 32.41
C TYR A 171 14.32 -10.68 31.78
N ARG A 172 14.00 -11.87 32.32
CA ARG A 172 14.38 -13.12 31.67
C ARG A 172 13.46 -13.45 30.52
N LYS A 173 13.99 -13.89 29.36
CA LYS A 173 13.19 -14.28 28.19
C LYS A 173 12.07 -15.27 28.47
N LYS A 174 12.24 -16.12 29.51
CA LYS A 174 11.18 -17.02 29.98
C LYS A 174 9.99 -16.27 30.61
N ASP A 175 10.21 -15.09 31.14
CA ASP A 175 9.23 -14.25 31.85
C ASP A 175 8.60 -13.18 30.99
N ARG A 176 8.71 -13.34 29.68
CA ARG A 176 8.22 -12.42 28.68
C ARG A 176 6.74 -12.03 28.86
N LYS A 177 5.88 -13.01 29.17
CA LYS A 177 4.44 -12.75 29.39
C LYS A 177 4.22 -11.79 30.55
N HIS A 178 5.04 -11.86 31.58
CA HIS A 178 4.99 -10.97 32.74
C HIS A 178 5.45 -9.56 32.39
N ALA A 179 6.53 -9.45 31.60
CA ALA A 179 7.04 -8.17 31.11
C ALA A 179 6.01 -7.46 30.23
N GLN A 180 5.40 -8.18 29.28
CA GLN A 180 4.33 -7.64 28.43
C GLN A 180 3.11 -7.21 29.23
N ARG A 181 2.70 -8.00 30.25
CA ARG A 181 1.59 -7.65 31.11
C ARG A 181 1.89 -6.38 31.91
N LEU A 182 3.09 -6.24 32.46
CA LEU A 182 3.52 -5.02 33.17
C LEU A 182 3.46 -3.79 32.28
N MET A 183 3.96 -3.89 31.04
CA MET A 183 3.91 -2.78 30.09
C MET A 183 2.49 -2.32 29.77
N ARG A 184 1.59 -3.28 29.49
CA ARG A 184 0.19 -2.95 29.20
C ARG A 184 -0.44 -2.17 30.35
N LEU A 185 -0.21 -2.60 31.58
CA LEU A 185 -0.76 -1.94 32.75
C LEU A 185 -0.22 -0.53 32.97
N ILE A 186 1.07 -0.33 32.69
CA ILE A 186 1.64 1.01 32.75
C ILE A 186 0.98 1.89 31.69
N HIS A 187 0.88 1.41 30.45
CA HIS A 187 0.33 2.18 29.34
C HIS A 187 -1.19 2.31 29.33
N GLU A 188 -1.94 1.43 30.01
CA GLU A 188 -3.39 1.59 30.25
C GLU A 188 -3.67 2.78 31.18
N ASN A 189 -2.72 3.14 32.04
CA ASN A 189 -2.83 4.33 32.86
C ASN A 189 -2.45 5.57 32.03
N LYS A 190 -3.45 6.45 31.77
CA LYS A 190 -3.29 7.68 30.98
C LYS A 190 -2.15 8.58 31.45
N GLN A 191 -1.76 8.50 32.73
CA GLN A 191 -0.67 9.29 33.30
C GLN A 191 0.71 8.80 32.84
N PHE A 192 0.86 7.53 32.44
CA PHE A 192 2.14 6.93 32.09
C PHE A 192 2.25 6.55 30.61
N ARG A 193 1.24 6.85 29.79
CA ARG A 193 1.22 6.48 28.38
C ARG A 193 2.32 7.16 27.54
N ASP A 194 2.84 8.29 28.03
CA ASP A 194 3.89 9.06 27.36
C ASP A 194 5.31 8.64 27.84
N ILE A 195 5.40 7.51 28.58
CA ILE A 195 6.66 6.88 28.98
C ILE A 195 6.98 5.74 28.03
N ALA A 196 8.11 5.80 27.34
CA ALA A 196 8.63 4.68 26.56
C ALA A 196 9.19 3.61 27.49
N ILE A 197 8.83 2.35 27.26
CA ILE A 197 9.38 1.21 27.99
C ILE A 197 10.14 0.35 27.02
N TRP A 198 11.47 0.42 27.11
CA TRP A 198 12.34 -0.38 26.28
C TRP A 198 12.60 -1.76 26.91
N TYR A 199 12.47 -2.82 26.13
CA TYR A 199 12.82 -4.19 26.49
C TYR A 199 13.37 -4.93 25.27
N ASP A 200 14.00 -6.09 25.45
CA ASP A 200 14.80 -6.76 24.42
C ASP A 200 14.01 -7.23 23.17
N GLU A 201 12.70 -7.16 23.17
CA GLU A 201 11.85 -7.42 21.99
C GLU A 201 11.78 -6.26 21.01
N PHE A 202 12.06 -5.03 21.46
CA PHE A 202 12.22 -3.86 20.58
C PHE A 202 13.58 -3.80 19.87
N LEU A 203 14.43 -4.84 20.06
CA LEU A 203 15.63 -4.97 19.25
C LEU A 203 15.26 -5.13 17.80
N VAL A 204 15.59 -4.12 17.01
CA VAL A 204 15.43 -4.16 15.58
C VAL A 204 16.28 -5.30 15.03
N PRO A 205 15.70 -6.30 14.34
CA PRO A 205 16.50 -7.32 13.67
C PRO A 205 17.50 -6.65 12.74
N GLY A 206 18.79 -6.93 12.94
CA GLY A 206 19.86 -6.27 12.17
C GLY A 206 20.74 -5.34 12.98
N GLU A 207 20.31 -4.89 14.16
CA GLU A 207 21.19 -4.16 15.10
C GLU A 207 22.09 -5.11 15.88
N SER A 208 23.27 -4.58 16.25
CA SER A 208 24.16 -5.29 17.16
C SER A 208 23.51 -5.36 18.54
N PHE A 209 23.19 -6.57 19.00
CA PHE A 209 22.51 -6.82 20.28
C PHE A 209 23.12 -6.02 21.47
N ASN A 210 24.44 -5.92 21.55
CA ASN A 210 25.11 -5.21 22.63
C ASN A 210 25.05 -3.67 22.48
N GLU A 211 24.95 -3.14 21.27
CA GLU A 211 24.90 -1.69 21.02
C GLU A 211 23.51 -1.16 21.27
N ALA A 212 22.46 -1.81 20.73
CA ALA A 212 21.07 -1.43 20.94
C ALA A 212 20.69 -1.41 22.44
N ILE A 213 21.14 -2.44 23.21
CA ILE A 213 20.96 -2.47 24.66
C ILE A 213 21.65 -1.27 25.32
N LYS A 214 22.88 -0.95 24.93
CA LYS A 214 23.62 0.18 25.53
C LYS A 214 22.95 1.51 25.22
N ASP A 215 22.46 1.69 24.00
CA ASP A 215 21.84 2.95 23.60
C ASP A 215 20.49 3.14 24.31
N ALA A 216 19.64 2.13 24.34
CA ALA A 216 18.40 2.15 25.10
C ALA A 216 18.64 2.37 26.59
N PHE A 217 19.64 1.68 27.15
CA PHE A 217 20.05 1.84 28.53
C PHE A 217 20.56 3.25 28.81
N ASN A 218 21.33 3.85 27.90
CA ASN A 218 21.83 5.22 28.05
C ASN A 218 20.74 6.29 27.97
N LYS A 219 19.70 6.06 27.20
CA LYS A 219 18.54 6.94 27.11
C LYS A 219 17.62 6.84 28.34
N SER A 220 17.58 5.69 29.01
CA SER A 220 16.62 5.41 30.08
C SER A 220 16.88 6.24 31.34
N SER A 221 15.81 6.71 31.96
CA SER A 221 15.83 7.41 33.25
C SER A 221 15.66 6.44 34.42
N LEU A 222 15.05 5.28 34.17
CA LEU A 222 14.73 4.26 35.15
C LEU A 222 15.13 2.87 34.64
N PHE A 223 15.72 2.05 35.50
CA PHE A 223 15.94 0.62 35.26
C PHE A 223 14.92 -0.16 36.09
N ALA A 224 13.92 -0.73 35.45
CA ALA A 224 12.96 -1.62 36.06
C ALA A 224 13.42 -3.08 35.86
N MET A 225 13.54 -3.84 36.92
CA MET A 225 13.96 -5.23 36.86
C MET A 225 12.83 -6.15 37.26
N ALA A 226 12.35 -6.96 36.30
CA ALA A 226 11.35 -7.99 36.58
C ALA A 226 12.00 -9.11 37.44
N VAL A 227 11.51 -9.25 38.66
CA VAL A 227 11.97 -10.25 39.60
C VAL A 227 11.07 -11.46 39.61
N THR A 228 11.59 -12.58 39.11
CA THR A 228 10.92 -13.89 39.06
C THR A 228 11.88 -14.96 39.56
N PRO A 229 11.40 -16.18 39.85
CA PRO A 229 12.28 -17.29 40.23
C PRO A 229 13.34 -17.62 39.18
N HIS A 230 13.09 -17.32 37.92
CA HIS A 230 14.04 -17.55 36.83
C HIS A 230 15.29 -16.63 36.90
N LEU A 231 15.27 -15.58 37.71
CA LEU A 231 16.45 -14.75 37.93
C LEU A 231 17.58 -15.48 38.64
N GLU A 232 17.30 -16.54 39.40
CA GLU A 232 18.30 -17.35 40.11
C GLU A 232 18.97 -18.40 39.22
N GLU A 233 18.47 -18.65 38.01
CA GLU A 233 19.03 -19.64 37.10
C GLU A 233 20.45 -19.26 36.63
N GLU A 234 21.34 -20.27 36.52
CA GLU A 234 22.68 -20.07 35.97
C GLU A 234 22.67 -19.53 34.53
N GLY A 235 23.64 -18.68 34.22
CA GLY A 235 23.79 -18.07 32.88
C GLY A 235 22.88 -16.86 32.62
N ASN A 236 22.23 -16.34 33.63
CA ASN A 236 21.34 -15.20 33.58
C ASN A 236 22.04 -13.92 33.09
N TYR A 237 21.62 -13.41 31.93
CA TYR A 237 22.18 -12.19 31.32
C TYR A 237 21.81 -10.94 32.11
N VAL A 238 20.60 -10.87 32.66
CA VAL A 238 20.13 -9.75 33.50
C VAL A 238 21.10 -9.54 34.68
N MET A 239 21.37 -10.57 35.45
CA MET A 239 22.23 -10.47 36.63
C MET A 239 23.74 -10.37 36.30
N ARG A 240 24.17 -10.89 35.15
CA ARG A 240 25.58 -10.87 34.76
C ARG A 240 26.00 -9.59 34.03
N VAL A 241 25.10 -8.95 33.30
CA VAL A 241 25.41 -7.85 32.39
C VAL A 241 24.59 -6.61 32.70
N GLU A 242 23.24 -6.70 32.60
CA GLU A 242 22.37 -5.53 32.67
C GLU A 242 22.35 -4.89 34.06
N TYR A 243 22.16 -5.67 35.07
CA TYR A 243 22.13 -5.18 36.45
C TYR A 243 23.47 -4.57 36.92
N PRO A 244 24.64 -5.18 36.66
CA PRO A 244 25.93 -4.51 36.92
C PRO A 244 26.11 -3.20 36.14
N MET A 245 25.60 -3.10 34.92
CA MET A 245 25.59 -1.84 34.15
C MET A 245 24.71 -0.80 34.84
N ALA A 246 23.53 -1.18 35.30
CA ALA A 246 22.61 -0.28 36.02
C ALA A 246 23.27 0.23 37.33
N ARG A 247 23.88 -0.63 38.12
CA ARG A 247 24.61 -0.23 39.32
C ARG A 247 25.78 0.73 39.06
N ASN A 248 26.55 0.46 38.00
CA ASN A 248 27.65 1.35 37.61
C ASN A 248 27.13 2.73 37.18
N ARG A 249 25.97 2.78 36.50
CA ARG A 249 25.36 4.04 36.13
C ARG A 249 24.77 4.78 37.33
N LYS A 250 24.06 4.09 38.23
CA LYS A 250 23.56 4.65 39.49
C LYS A 250 24.68 5.27 40.32
N SER A 251 25.86 4.61 40.42
CA SER A 251 26.98 5.15 41.15
C SER A 251 27.59 6.42 40.57
N LYS A 252 27.28 6.77 39.34
CA LYS A 252 27.76 7.95 38.62
C LYS A 252 26.67 9.03 38.41
N ASN A 253 25.41 8.64 38.53
CA ASN A 253 24.27 9.50 38.34
C ASN A 253 23.20 9.21 39.39
N ASP A 254 23.05 10.14 40.33
CA ASP A 254 22.11 10.00 41.45
C ASP A 254 20.64 10.04 40.98
N ASP A 255 20.37 10.66 39.85
CA ASP A 255 19.01 10.76 39.27
C ASP A 255 18.55 9.48 38.56
N PHE A 256 19.48 8.54 38.31
CA PHE A 256 19.14 7.25 37.71
C PHE A 256 18.67 6.29 38.79
N GLU A 257 17.47 5.73 38.62
CA GLU A 257 16.85 4.82 39.58
C GLU A 257 16.91 3.36 39.12
N ILE A 258 17.04 2.45 40.12
CA ILE A 258 16.94 1.00 39.89
C ILE A 258 15.79 0.52 40.77
N VAL A 259 14.75 -0.02 40.13
CA VAL A 259 13.55 -0.50 40.82
C VAL A 259 13.28 -1.96 40.45
N PRO A 260 13.39 -2.90 41.41
CA PRO A 260 12.93 -4.26 41.18
C PRO A 260 11.41 -4.32 41.26
N VAL A 261 10.82 -5.14 40.36
CA VAL A 261 9.38 -5.37 40.28
C VAL A 261 9.13 -6.87 40.41
N GLU A 262 8.58 -7.31 41.53
CA GLU A 262 8.23 -8.72 41.73
C GLU A 262 7.01 -9.09 40.93
N MET A 263 7.06 -10.24 40.22
CA MET A 263 6.00 -10.73 39.35
C MET A 263 5.58 -12.15 39.77
N TYR A 264 4.29 -12.35 39.91
CA TYR A 264 3.69 -13.65 40.25
C TYR A 264 2.82 -14.16 39.13
N GLU A 265 2.79 -15.48 38.96
CA GLU A 265 1.83 -16.16 38.10
C GLU A 265 0.72 -16.75 38.99
N SER A 266 -0.52 -16.28 38.85
CA SER A 266 -1.67 -16.99 39.40
C SER A 266 -2.14 -18.00 38.36
N GLU A 267 -1.93 -19.28 38.58
CA GLU A 267 -2.58 -20.33 37.83
C GLU A 267 -4.05 -20.44 38.30
N ASP A 268 -5.00 -20.19 37.40
CA ASP A 268 -6.40 -20.57 37.46
C ASP A 268 -7.15 -20.36 38.78
N GLY A 269 -7.02 -19.19 39.42
CA GLY A 269 -7.83 -18.84 40.59
C GLY A 269 -7.63 -19.71 41.85
N LYS A 270 -6.60 -20.55 41.87
CA LYS A 270 -6.06 -21.13 43.09
C LYS A 270 -4.92 -20.22 43.53
N GLU A 271 -4.95 -19.80 44.79
CA GLU A 271 -3.82 -19.22 45.48
C GLU A 271 -2.63 -20.16 45.24
N GLY A 272 -1.81 -19.80 44.20
CA GLY A 272 -0.69 -20.60 43.74
C GLY A 272 0.35 -20.72 44.86
N GLU A 273 1.13 -21.76 44.77
CA GLU A 273 2.30 -21.94 45.64
C GLU A 273 3.10 -20.65 45.65
N ASP A 274 3.32 -20.16 46.85
CA ASP A 274 4.09 -18.96 47.19
C ASP A 274 5.46 -18.99 46.50
N TRP A 275 5.60 -18.33 45.35
CA TRP A 275 6.87 -18.21 44.64
C TRP A 275 7.76 -17.25 45.39
N ARG A 276 8.34 -17.70 46.50
CA ARG A 276 9.31 -16.91 47.24
C ARG A 276 10.67 -17.04 46.59
N ILE A 277 11.08 -15.97 45.93
CA ILE A 277 12.45 -15.83 45.47
C ILE A 277 13.38 -15.84 46.70
N ASP A 278 14.41 -16.69 46.70
CA ASP A 278 15.44 -16.63 47.72
C ASP A 278 16.21 -15.31 47.59
N GLN A 279 15.78 -14.35 48.37
CA GLN A 279 16.37 -13.01 48.41
C GLN A 279 17.78 -13.01 49.04
N SER A 280 18.33 -14.17 49.48
CA SER A 280 19.61 -14.25 50.12
C SER A 280 20.77 -13.71 49.28
N HIS A 281 20.69 -13.87 47.95
CA HIS A 281 21.67 -13.33 46.99
C HIS A 281 21.57 -11.82 46.79
N LEU A 282 20.42 -11.25 47.08
CA LEU A 282 20.15 -9.83 46.94
C LEU A 282 20.17 -9.12 48.30
N LYS A 283 20.07 -9.89 49.40
CA LYS A 283 20.12 -9.44 50.79
C LYS A 283 21.50 -8.94 51.21
N GLY A 284 21.99 -7.98 50.83
CA GLY A 284 23.27 -7.35 51.19
C GLY A 284 23.56 -6.16 50.30
N GLN A 285 22.70 -5.95 49.36
CA GLN A 285 22.75 -4.80 48.49
C GLN A 285 21.72 -3.80 49.00
N LYS A 286 22.20 -2.71 49.59
CA LYS A 286 21.39 -1.67 50.25
C LYS A 286 20.34 -0.99 49.37
N ASP A 287 20.26 -1.36 48.10
CA ASP A 287 19.46 -0.66 47.07
C ASP A 287 18.17 -1.40 46.72
N PHE A 288 17.82 -2.53 47.37
CA PHE A 288 16.62 -3.31 47.06
C PHE A 288 15.62 -3.34 48.20
N GLU A 289 14.54 -2.61 48.08
CA GLU A 289 13.26 -2.90 48.72
C GLU A 289 12.34 -3.57 47.70
N TYR A 290 12.01 -4.85 47.96
CA TYR A 290 11.10 -5.62 47.08
C TYR A 290 9.65 -5.16 47.24
N GLN A 291 8.96 -5.11 46.15
CA GLN A 291 7.51 -4.87 46.12
C GLN A 291 6.82 -5.95 45.31
N GLU A 292 5.84 -6.61 45.92
CA GLU A 292 5.07 -7.70 45.35
C GLU A 292 3.99 -7.14 44.40
N ILE A 293 3.92 -7.64 43.15
CA ILE A 293 2.80 -7.44 42.23
C ILE A 293 2.00 -8.73 42.18
N SER A 294 0.95 -8.86 42.98
CA SER A 294 0.22 -10.12 43.07
C SER A 294 -1.03 -10.19 42.16
N ASP A 295 -1.61 -9.11 41.70
CA ASP A 295 -2.76 -9.14 40.79
C ASP A 295 -2.89 -7.81 40.07
N LEU A 296 -2.49 -7.83 38.80
CA LEU A 296 -2.39 -6.64 37.98
C LEU A 296 -3.74 -6.24 37.34
N GLN A 297 -4.84 -6.90 37.66
CA GLN A 297 -6.18 -6.54 37.16
C GLN A 297 -6.90 -5.48 38.00
N ASP A 298 -6.37 -5.18 39.20
CA ASP A 298 -6.94 -4.19 40.09
C ASP A 298 -6.02 -2.97 40.26
N GLU A 299 -6.40 -1.84 39.70
CA GLU A 299 -5.62 -0.58 39.72
C GLU A 299 -5.32 -0.11 41.18
N HIS A 300 -6.24 -0.36 42.09
CA HIS A 300 -6.08 -0.02 43.52
C HIS A 300 -5.00 -0.90 44.18
N ARG A 301 -4.99 -2.19 43.87
CA ARG A 301 -4.02 -3.17 44.36
C ARG A 301 -2.62 -2.91 43.79
N LEU A 302 -2.54 -2.55 42.49
CA LEU A 302 -1.30 -2.14 41.85
C LEU A 302 -0.63 -0.97 42.60
N ARG A 303 -1.41 0.04 42.99
CA ARG A 303 -0.92 1.24 43.68
C ARG A 303 -0.40 0.92 45.08
N GLU A 304 -1.03 -0.01 45.80
CA GLU A 304 -0.58 -0.38 47.16
C GLU A 304 0.69 -1.25 47.15
N MET A 305 0.80 -2.15 46.16
CA MET A 305 1.86 -3.18 46.15
C MET A 305 3.13 -2.75 45.44
N ASN A 306 3.09 -1.78 44.53
CA ASN A 306 4.24 -1.26 43.76
C ASN A 306 4.46 0.24 43.94
N LYS A 307 4.23 0.72 45.13
CA LYS A 307 4.30 2.16 45.39
C LYS A 307 5.60 2.80 44.97
N SER A 308 6.74 2.20 45.23
CA SER A 308 8.04 2.78 44.84
C SER A 308 8.27 2.78 43.33
N PHE A 309 7.76 1.78 42.63
CA PHE A 309 7.80 1.76 41.17
C PHE A 309 6.86 2.83 40.56
N LEU A 310 5.66 2.91 41.07
CA LEU A 310 4.72 3.96 40.63
C LEU A 310 5.20 5.36 40.97
N ASP A 311 5.74 5.55 42.19
CA ASP A 311 6.35 6.82 42.60
C ASP A 311 7.55 7.19 41.72
N ALA A 312 8.34 6.22 41.25
CA ALA A 312 9.42 6.42 40.30
C ALA A 312 8.87 6.82 38.90
N LEU A 313 7.84 6.13 38.40
CA LEU A 313 7.17 6.50 37.16
C LEU A 313 6.58 7.89 37.25
N GLU A 314 5.90 8.24 38.35
CA GLU A 314 5.36 9.59 38.56
C GLU A 314 6.45 10.68 38.59
N ARG A 315 7.63 10.38 39.11
CA ARG A 315 8.77 11.33 39.11
C ARG A 315 9.29 11.57 37.70
N ILE A 316 9.42 10.53 36.89
CA ILE A 316 9.96 10.67 35.54
C ILE A 316 8.91 11.22 34.56
N ALA A 317 7.60 10.96 34.79
CA ALA A 317 6.50 11.52 33.99
C ALA A 317 6.21 13.00 34.27
N LYS A 318 6.82 13.59 35.28
CA LYS A 318 6.61 15.02 35.66
C LYS A 318 7.43 16.02 34.85
N LYS A 319 8.09 15.63 33.75
CA LYS A 319 8.59 16.60 32.76
C LYS A 319 7.38 17.31 32.17
N GLU A 320 7.50 18.63 32.02
CA GLU A 320 6.46 19.48 31.43
C GLU A 320 6.10 18.93 30.05
N ASN A 321 5.11 18.04 30.03
CA ASN A 321 4.45 17.63 28.81
C ASN A 321 3.75 18.88 28.26
N ASP A 322 4.10 19.33 27.06
CA ASP A 322 3.48 20.51 26.47
C ASP A 322 1.98 20.27 26.15
N GLY A 323 1.53 18.99 26.21
CA GLY A 323 0.15 18.56 25.97
C GLY A 323 -0.37 18.97 24.61
N SER A 324 0.52 19.41 23.72
CA SER A 324 0.15 19.92 22.39
C SER A 324 -0.48 18.84 21.53
N SER A 325 -1.25 19.27 20.56
CA SER A 325 -1.82 18.35 19.56
C SER A 325 -0.74 17.61 18.79
N ARG A 326 0.41 18.23 18.58
CA ARG A 326 1.57 17.60 17.90
C ARG A 326 2.23 16.55 18.77
N HIS A 327 2.37 16.76 20.08
CA HIS A 327 2.85 15.75 21.02
C HIS A 327 1.94 14.51 20.98
N ARG A 328 0.62 14.71 21.14
CA ARG A 328 -0.36 13.61 21.05
C ARG A 328 -0.32 12.86 19.72
N PHE A 329 -0.04 13.54 18.62
CA PHE A 329 0.14 12.92 17.31
C PHE A 329 1.34 11.95 17.31
N PHE A 330 2.49 12.37 17.81
CA PHE A 330 3.67 11.51 17.84
C PHE A 330 3.50 10.30 18.76
N ILE A 331 2.94 10.51 19.96
CA ILE A 331 2.64 9.37 20.87
C ILE A 331 1.57 8.45 20.25
N GLY A 332 0.58 8.99 19.55
CA GLY A 332 -0.40 8.20 18.79
C GLY A 332 0.27 7.35 17.70
N LEU A 333 1.26 7.90 16.99
CA LEU A 333 2.05 7.13 16.01
C LEU A 333 2.92 6.06 16.68
N ALA A 334 3.46 6.33 17.88
CA ALA A 334 4.21 5.34 18.63
C ALA A 334 3.37 4.10 18.92
N TYR A 335 2.15 4.28 19.45
CA TYR A 335 1.24 3.17 19.73
C TYR A 335 0.67 2.50 18.47
N LEU A 336 0.52 3.24 17.39
CA LEU A 336 0.05 2.68 16.11
C LEU A 336 1.10 1.75 15.49
N ASN A 337 2.38 2.13 15.58
CA ASN A 337 3.48 1.47 14.88
C ASN A 337 4.39 0.65 15.81
N GLY A 338 4.17 0.65 17.11
CA GLY A 338 4.99 -0.08 18.08
C GLY A 338 6.40 0.52 18.26
N ILE A 339 6.53 1.86 18.15
CA ILE A 339 7.83 2.53 18.33
C ILE A 339 8.06 2.75 19.83
N ASP A 340 8.97 1.98 20.40
CA ASP A 340 9.35 1.99 21.84
C ASP A 340 8.17 1.75 22.82
N VAL A 341 7.02 1.29 22.31
CA VAL A 341 5.82 0.87 23.05
C VAL A 341 5.16 -0.35 22.35
N GLU A 342 4.34 -1.12 23.05
CA GLU A 342 3.52 -2.14 22.39
C GLU A 342 2.46 -1.50 21.49
N ILE A 343 2.18 -2.12 20.34
CA ILE A 343 1.08 -1.69 19.46
C ILE A 343 -0.23 -1.73 20.24
N ASN A 344 -0.87 -0.57 20.33
CA ASN A 344 -2.19 -0.42 20.93
C ASN A 344 -3.06 0.49 20.04
N GLN A 345 -3.86 -0.15 19.18
CA GLN A 345 -4.67 0.53 18.16
C GLN A 345 -5.74 1.43 18.77
N GLU A 346 -6.33 1.05 19.91
CA GLU A 346 -7.36 1.83 20.60
C GLU A 346 -6.76 3.12 21.15
N GLN A 347 -5.63 3.02 21.84
CA GLN A 347 -4.92 4.16 22.41
C GLN A 347 -4.35 5.09 21.32
N ALA A 348 -3.81 4.49 20.25
CA ALA A 348 -3.37 5.26 19.07
C ALA A 348 -4.52 6.09 18.49
N LEU A 349 -5.69 5.46 18.34
CA LEU A 349 -6.87 6.12 17.80
C LEU A 349 -7.34 7.27 18.71
N GLU A 350 -7.42 7.05 20.04
CA GLU A 350 -7.79 8.09 21.02
C GLU A 350 -6.85 9.30 20.93
N LEU A 351 -5.54 9.06 20.90
CA LEU A 351 -4.52 10.09 20.83
C LEU A 351 -4.56 10.87 19.50
N LEU A 352 -4.67 10.17 18.39
CA LEU A 352 -4.77 10.79 17.06
C LEU A 352 -6.06 11.61 16.92
N GLN A 353 -7.20 11.12 17.43
CA GLN A 353 -8.45 11.87 17.46
C GLN A 353 -8.33 13.10 18.33
N GLY A 354 -7.75 12.96 19.54
CA GLY A 354 -7.51 14.10 20.43
C GLY A 354 -6.59 15.15 19.80
N ALA A 355 -5.58 14.74 19.02
CA ALA A 355 -4.71 15.65 18.29
C ALA A 355 -5.41 16.37 17.14
N ALA A 356 -6.30 15.65 16.41
CA ALA A 356 -7.04 16.19 15.27
C ALA A 356 -8.22 17.09 15.68
N GLU A 357 -8.72 16.95 16.92
CA GLU A 357 -9.90 17.68 17.46
C GLU A 357 -9.53 18.81 18.42
N ASP A 358 -8.24 18.98 18.68
CA ASP A 358 -7.73 20.07 19.50
C ASP A 358 -8.14 21.46 18.95
N PRO A 359 -8.30 22.49 19.80
CA PRO A 359 -8.46 23.86 19.35
C PRO A 359 -7.36 24.37 18.40
N SER A 360 -6.12 23.89 18.58
CA SER A 360 -5.00 24.03 17.65
C SER A 360 -4.67 22.68 17.03
N PRO A 361 -5.42 22.22 16.01
CA PRO A 361 -5.39 20.84 15.56
C PRO A 361 -4.09 20.49 14.85
N CYS A 362 -3.60 19.27 15.08
CA CYS A 362 -2.54 18.67 14.28
C CYS A 362 -3.13 18.15 12.96
N MET A 363 -2.81 18.82 11.85
CA MET A 363 -3.36 18.46 10.53
C MET A 363 -2.83 17.10 10.06
N GLU A 364 -1.61 16.74 10.44
CA GLU A 364 -1.01 15.43 10.17
C GLU A 364 -1.80 14.31 10.85
N ALA A 365 -2.29 14.53 12.08
CA ALA A 365 -3.16 13.57 12.76
C ALA A 365 -4.50 13.40 12.03
N THR A 366 -5.09 14.50 11.55
CA THR A 366 -6.32 14.47 10.77
C THR A 366 -6.13 13.73 9.44
N ALA A 367 -5.00 13.95 8.77
CA ALA A 367 -4.64 13.23 7.54
C ALA A 367 -4.46 11.72 7.79
N LYS A 368 -3.73 11.37 8.87
CA LYS A 368 -3.51 9.97 9.26
C LYS A 368 -4.82 9.25 9.57
N LEU A 369 -5.74 9.87 10.30
CA LEU A 369 -7.06 9.31 10.56
C LEU A 369 -7.87 9.05 9.27
N ALA A 370 -7.82 9.98 8.31
CA ALA A 370 -8.46 9.77 7.01
C ALA A 370 -7.88 8.54 6.29
N ASP A 371 -6.55 8.38 6.31
CA ASP A 371 -5.87 7.25 5.70
C ASP A 371 -6.09 5.93 6.44
N MET A 372 -6.09 5.94 7.78
CA MET A 372 -6.40 4.76 8.61
C MET A 372 -7.78 4.19 8.26
N TYR A 373 -8.83 5.01 8.24
CA TYR A 373 -10.18 4.54 7.87
C TYR A 373 -10.32 4.19 6.39
N LEU A 374 -9.56 4.82 5.50
CA LEU A 374 -9.55 4.51 4.08
C LEU A 374 -8.95 3.13 3.80
N ASN A 375 -7.82 2.82 4.46
CA ASN A 375 -7.00 1.64 4.21
C ASN A 375 -7.34 0.49 5.17
N GLY A 376 -7.97 0.77 6.32
CA GLY A 376 -8.18 -0.21 7.39
C GLY A 376 -6.92 -0.43 8.22
N GLU A 377 -6.12 0.62 8.44
CA GLU A 377 -4.87 0.57 9.20
C GLU A 377 -5.18 0.78 10.69
N GLY A 378 -5.03 -0.25 11.49
CA GLY A 378 -5.34 -0.21 12.93
C GLY A 378 -6.82 0.00 13.28
N VAL A 379 -7.70 0.12 12.29
CA VAL A 379 -9.14 0.29 12.42
C VAL A 379 -9.88 -0.47 11.32
N GLU A 380 -11.15 -0.80 11.55
CA GLU A 380 -11.99 -1.33 10.48
C GLU A 380 -12.15 -0.28 9.37
N ARG A 381 -12.04 -0.73 8.11
CA ARG A 381 -12.17 0.13 6.94
C ARG A 381 -13.57 0.76 6.88
N ASP A 382 -13.62 2.08 6.89
CA ASP A 382 -14.86 2.87 6.87
C ASP A 382 -14.71 4.08 5.95
N SER A 383 -15.28 3.97 4.75
CA SER A 383 -15.20 5.04 3.75
C SER A 383 -15.93 6.33 4.16
N ALA A 384 -16.98 6.23 4.99
CA ALA A 384 -17.72 7.41 5.47
C ALA A 384 -16.88 8.19 6.49
N LYS A 385 -16.24 7.49 7.42
CA LYS A 385 -15.29 8.12 8.37
C LYS A 385 -14.06 8.67 7.65
N ALA A 386 -13.53 7.96 6.67
CA ALA A 386 -12.42 8.45 5.86
C ALA A 386 -12.77 9.78 5.15
N ILE A 387 -13.94 9.87 4.53
CA ILE A 387 -14.45 11.11 3.92
C ILE A 387 -14.67 12.22 4.97
N PHE A 388 -15.20 11.88 6.14
CA PHE A 388 -15.38 12.81 7.24
C PHE A 388 -14.06 13.48 7.65
N TRP A 389 -13.01 12.66 7.91
CA TRP A 389 -11.70 13.16 8.31
C TRP A 389 -11.00 13.92 7.18
N GLN A 390 -11.12 13.46 5.92
CA GLN A 390 -10.56 14.18 4.77
C GLN A 390 -11.23 15.57 4.57
N ARG A 391 -12.55 15.66 4.80
CA ARG A 391 -13.28 16.94 4.76
C ARG A 391 -12.83 17.87 5.89
N LYS A 392 -12.66 17.32 7.10
CA LYS A 392 -12.15 18.07 8.25
C LYS A 392 -10.76 18.62 7.98
N LEU A 393 -9.87 17.79 7.40
CA LEU A 393 -8.54 18.22 6.98
C LEU A 393 -8.58 19.39 5.98
N ALA A 394 -9.44 19.29 4.96
CA ALA A 394 -9.62 20.40 4.02
C ALA A 394 -10.07 21.68 4.74
N SER A 395 -11.05 21.58 5.65
CA SER A 395 -11.51 22.74 6.44
C SER A 395 -10.42 23.34 7.33
N GLN A 396 -9.56 22.51 7.92
CA GLN A 396 -8.42 22.97 8.73
C GLN A 396 -7.39 23.73 7.88
N TYR A 397 -7.05 23.19 6.69
CA TYR A 397 -6.15 23.91 5.76
C TYR A 397 -6.75 25.24 5.26
N LYS A 398 -8.07 25.27 5.01
CA LYS A 398 -8.74 26.53 4.61
C LYS A 398 -8.70 27.56 5.73
N ALA A 399 -8.99 27.18 6.97
CA ALA A 399 -8.91 28.06 8.13
C ALA A 399 -7.48 28.60 8.32
N ALA A 400 -6.47 27.72 8.25
CA ALA A 400 -5.07 28.15 8.35
C ALA A 400 -4.66 29.08 7.21
N TYR A 401 -5.17 28.86 5.99
CA TYR A 401 -4.96 29.78 4.86
C TYR A 401 -5.58 31.14 5.12
N ASP A 402 -6.82 31.19 5.63
CA ASP A 402 -7.54 32.45 5.87
C ASP A 402 -6.93 33.27 7.03
N GLU A 403 -6.33 32.62 8.03
CA GLU A 403 -5.78 33.24 9.24
C GLU A 403 -4.29 33.62 9.11
N ASN A 404 -3.53 32.93 8.25
CA ASN A 404 -2.09 33.13 8.15
C ASN A 404 -1.74 34.21 7.12
N HIS A 405 -0.92 35.19 7.55
CA HIS A 405 -0.48 36.30 6.72
C HIS A 405 1.00 36.22 6.30
N ASP A 406 1.73 35.22 6.74
CA ASP A 406 3.06 34.96 6.23
C ASP A 406 2.96 34.44 4.78
N PRO A 407 3.63 35.06 3.79
CA PRO A 407 3.43 34.74 2.38
C PRO A 407 3.77 33.29 2.01
N ASP A 408 4.78 32.71 2.64
CA ASP A 408 5.23 31.34 2.32
C ASP A 408 4.30 30.31 2.97
N GLU A 409 3.90 30.50 4.21
CA GLU A 409 2.96 29.62 4.91
C GLU A 409 1.55 29.72 4.30
N HIS A 410 1.07 30.95 4.01
CA HIS A 410 -0.19 31.19 3.33
C HIS A 410 -0.26 30.41 1.99
N LYS A 411 0.78 30.52 1.16
CA LYS A 411 0.94 29.73 -0.06
C LYS A 411 0.94 28.23 0.22
N GLY A 412 1.64 27.78 1.27
CA GLY A 412 1.71 26.40 1.70
C GLY A 412 0.33 25.82 2.03
N TYR A 413 -0.42 26.52 2.89
CA TYR A 413 -1.77 26.11 3.29
C TYR A 413 -2.76 26.13 2.12
N GLY A 414 -2.70 27.14 1.24
CA GLY A 414 -3.52 27.18 0.03
C GLY A 414 -3.28 26.00 -0.91
N THR A 415 -2.01 25.64 -1.12
CA THR A 415 -1.63 24.45 -1.91
C THR A 415 -2.12 23.15 -1.25
N ALA A 416 -2.01 23.04 0.08
CA ALA A 416 -2.46 21.89 0.83
C ALA A 416 -3.99 21.75 0.77
N TYR A 417 -4.73 22.84 0.92
CA TYR A 417 -6.19 22.84 0.77
C TYR A 417 -6.64 22.38 -0.61
N PHE A 418 -6.05 22.92 -1.66
CA PHE A 418 -6.33 22.49 -3.04
C PHE A 418 -6.10 20.97 -3.23
N LYS A 419 -4.98 20.44 -2.73
CA LYS A 419 -4.67 19.00 -2.79
C LYS A 419 -5.64 18.17 -1.96
N ALA A 420 -6.02 18.67 -0.76
CA ALA A 420 -6.99 17.97 0.10
C ALA A 420 -8.37 17.87 -0.55
N LEU A 421 -8.84 18.91 -1.23
CA LEU A 421 -10.07 18.88 -2.04
C LEU A 421 -9.95 17.89 -3.20
N GLY A 422 -8.78 17.80 -3.83
CA GLY A 422 -8.52 16.83 -4.89
C GLY A 422 -8.67 15.38 -4.39
N LYS A 423 -8.07 15.05 -3.26
CA LYS A 423 -8.20 13.73 -2.62
C LYS A 423 -9.65 13.46 -2.19
N LEU A 424 -10.34 14.45 -1.64
CA LEU A 424 -11.74 14.36 -1.26
C LEU A 424 -12.64 14.07 -2.46
N SER A 425 -12.42 14.74 -3.60
CA SER A 425 -13.14 14.48 -4.85
C SER A 425 -12.95 13.04 -5.34
N ASP A 426 -11.73 12.48 -5.26
CA ASP A 426 -11.46 11.08 -5.61
C ASP A 426 -12.17 10.11 -4.65
N MET A 427 -12.21 10.41 -3.37
CA MET A 427 -12.92 9.59 -2.38
C MET A 427 -14.43 9.59 -2.65
N TYR A 428 -15.04 10.73 -2.95
CA TYR A 428 -16.44 10.78 -3.36
C TYR A 428 -16.72 9.98 -4.63
N ARG A 429 -15.84 10.06 -5.62
CA ARG A 429 -15.97 9.26 -6.84
C ARG A 429 -15.98 7.76 -6.56
N ASN A 430 -15.07 7.31 -5.69
CA ASN A 430 -14.87 5.88 -5.43
C ASN A 430 -15.98 5.30 -4.54
N PHE A 431 -16.56 6.09 -3.65
CA PHE A 431 -17.51 5.63 -2.63
C PHE A 431 -18.96 6.11 -2.82
N GLY A 432 -19.29 6.61 -4.01
CA GLY A 432 -20.69 6.71 -4.39
C GLY A 432 -21.30 8.12 -4.49
N GLY A 433 -20.46 9.12 -4.65
CA GLY A 433 -20.96 10.49 -4.77
C GLY A 433 -20.44 11.23 -5.99
N VAL A 434 -20.72 10.77 -7.24
CA VAL A 434 -20.23 11.44 -8.47
C VAL A 434 -20.58 12.93 -8.48
N GLN A 435 -21.78 13.31 -8.00
CA GLN A 435 -22.16 14.73 -7.91
C GLN A 435 -21.30 15.45 -6.86
N ALA A 436 -21.13 14.89 -5.67
CA ALA A 436 -20.27 15.48 -4.63
C ALA A 436 -18.81 15.58 -5.10
N ALA A 437 -18.33 14.58 -5.86
CA ALA A 437 -17.00 14.62 -6.47
C ALA A 437 -16.85 15.77 -7.47
N ILE A 438 -17.87 16.03 -8.29
CA ILE A 438 -17.91 17.15 -9.25
C ILE A 438 -17.91 18.48 -8.51
N ASP A 439 -18.74 18.63 -7.48
CA ASP A 439 -18.88 19.88 -6.74
C ASP A 439 -17.58 20.21 -6.02
N THR A 440 -16.94 19.22 -5.38
CA THR A 440 -15.64 19.37 -4.73
C THR A 440 -14.52 19.72 -5.73
N ALA A 441 -14.52 19.09 -6.92
CA ALA A 441 -13.54 19.43 -7.96
C ALA A 441 -13.73 20.85 -8.50
N LYS A 442 -14.98 21.33 -8.60
CA LYS A 442 -15.28 22.72 -8.98
C LYS A 442 -14.83 23.71 -7.91
N GLU A 443 -15.07 23.39 -6.63
CA GLU A 443 -14.58 24.17 -5.50
C GLU A 443 -13.06 24.31 -5.54
N ALA A 444 -12.35 23.19 -5.73
CA ALA A 444 -10.88 23.17 -5.87
C ALA A 444 -10.41 24.08 -7.02
N LEU A 445 -11.07 24.03 -8.17
CA LEU A 445 -10.70 24.88 -9.32
C LEU A 445 -10.97 26.35 -9.09
N ALA A 446 -12.10 26.71 -8.48
CA ALA A 446 -12.42 28.09 -8.12
C ALA A 446 -11.38 28.65 -7.15
N PHE A 447 -11.03 27.88 -6.13
CA PHE A 447 -9.98 28.25 -5.17
C PHE A 447 -8.60 28.37 -5.85
N CYS A 448 -8.27 27.48 -6.78
CA CYS A 448 -7.02 27.59 -7.53
C CYS A 448 -6.94 28.87 -8.36
N GLU A 449 -8.06 29.37 -8.91
CA GLU A 449 -8.11 30.63 -9.65
C GLU A 449 -7.93 31.85 -8.73
N GLU A 450 -8.47 31.79 -7.51
CA GLU A 450 -8.24 32.77 -6.45
C GLU A 450 -6.75 32.81 -6.06
N LEU A 451 -6.17 31.65 -5.77
CA LEU A 451 -4.77 31.51 -5.38
C LEU A 451 -3.79 31.96 -6.49
N GLU A 452 -4.11 31.72 -7.78
CA GLU A 452 -3.31 32.21 -8.91
C GLU A 452 -3.29 33.74 -9.00
N GLN A 453 -4.40 34.40 -8.67
CA GLN A 453 -4.51 35.85 -8.68
C GLN A 453 -3.73 36.51 -7.51
N GLU A 454 -3.77 35.89 -6.33
CA GLU A 454 -3.14 36.44 -5.13
C GLU A 454 -1.63 36.19 -5.09
N VAL A 455 -1.18 35.02 -5.45
CA VAL A 455 0.19 34.57 -5.21
C VAL A 455 1.00 34.40 -6.50
N GLY A 456 0.37 34.51 -7.68
CA GLY A 456 1.06 34.48 -8.98
C GLY A 456 1.76 33.17 -9.33
N ILE A 457 1.29 32.03 -8.85
CA ILE A 457 2.01 30.77 -8.86
C ILE A 457 1.97 30.09 -10.24
N ARG A 458 3.11 30.03 -10.90
CA ARG A 458 3.31 29.22 -12.13
C ARG A 458 3.34 27.72 -11.85
N GLU A 459 3.78 27.30 -10.68
CA GLU A 459 4.01 25.89 -10.29
C GLU A 459 2.72 25.08 -10.19
N GLN A 460 1.60 25.69 -9.84
CA GLN A 460 0.31 25.00 -9.74
C GLN A 460 -0.41 24.79 -11.07
N ARG A 461 0.09 25.31 -12.18
CA ARG A 461 -0.55 25.12 -13.51
C ARG A 461 -0.77 23.65 -13.85
N ARG A 462 0.20 22.80 -13.53
CA ARG A 462 0.07 21.36 -13.76
C ARG A 462 -1.01 20.73 -12.90
N ASP A 463 -1.06 21.11 -11.61
CA ASP A 463 -2.06 20.58 -10.68
C ASP A 463 -3.47 21.05 -11.07
N LYS A 464 -3.62 22.31 -11.52
CA LYS A 464 -4.86 22.82 -12.12
C LYS A 464 -5.30 22.00 -13.34
N ALA A 465 -4.38 21.69 -14.26
CA ALA A 465 -4.68 20.86 -15.43
C ALA A 465 -5.06 19.44 -15.06
N LEU A 466 -4.43 18.86 -14.03
CA LEU A 466 -4.82 17.55 -13.49
C LEU A 466 -6.24 17.59 -12.89
N MET A 467 -6.58 18.65 -12.16
CA MET A 467 -7.91 18.84 -11.59
C MET A 467 -9.00 19.03 -12.67
N LEU A 468 -8.70 19.81 -13.72
CA LEU A 468 -9.57 19.95 -14.90
C LEU A 468 -9.79 18.61 -15.58
N ASN A 469 -8.75 17.80 -15.74
CA ASN A 469 -8.85 16.44 -16.28
C ASN A 469 -9.71 15.52 -15.38
N ARG A 470 -9.58 15.66 -14.05
CA ARG A 470 -10.42 14.93 -13.08
C ARG A 470 -11.89 15.33 -13.22
N LEU A 471 -12.18 16.62 -13.22
CA LEU A 471 -13.53 17.14 -13.43
C LEU A 471 -14.12 16.68 -14.78
N GLY A 472 -13.33 16.79 -15.85
CA GLY A 472 -13.74 16.30 -17.18
C GLY A 472 -14.07 14.81 -17.20
N SER A 473 -13.31 13.99 -16.45
CA SER A 473 -13.57 12.54 -16.33
C SER A 473 -14.87 12.26 -15.57
N LEU A 474 -15.13 12.98 -14.48
CA LEU A 474 -16.37 12.89 -13.71
C LEU A 474 -17.59 13.32 -14.52
N CYS A 475 -17.49 14.45 -15.26
CA CYS A 475 -18.56 14.91 -16.16
C CYS A 475 -18.84 13.90 -17.27
N ARG A 476 -17.80 13.31 -17.88
CA ARG A 476 -17.93 12.24 -18.88
C ARG A 476 -18.62 11.01 -18.31
N GLU A 477 -18.33 10.65 -17.06
CA GLU A 477 -18.93 9.52 -16.34
C GLU A 477 -20.42 9.79 -16.08
N ARG A 478 -20.78 11.01 -15.70
CA ARG A 478 -22.17 11.45 -15.56
C ARG A 478 -22.92 11.56 -16.89
N GLY A 479 -22.21 11.65 -18.01
CA GLY A 479 -22.80 11.79 -19.36
C GLY A 479 -22.81 13.22 -19.89
N ASP A 480 -22.30 14.20 -19.15
CA ASP A 480 -22.19 15.60 -19.56
C ASP A 480 -20.94 15.80 -20.42
N LEU A 481 -21.09 15.48 -21.72
CA LEU A 481 -19.97 15.48 -22.65
C LEU A 481 -19.46 16.88 -22.97
N ASP A 482 -20.34 17.89 -22.96
CA ASP A 482 -19.97 19.28 -23.31
C ASP A 482 -19.10 19.90 -22.21
N LEU A 483 -19.48 19.73 -20.95
CA LEU A 483 -18.66 20.17 -19.83
C LEU A 483 -17.36 19.38 -19.73
N ALA A 484 -17.38 18.07 -20.02
CA ALA A 484 -16.17 17.26 -20.07
C ALA A 484 -15.20 17.76 -21.14
N LEU A 485 -15.72 18.13 -22.33
CA LEU A 485 -14.94 18.68 -23.42
C LEU A 485 -14.28 20.02 -23.04
N ASP A 486 -15.06 20.94 -22.45
CA ASP A 486 -14.55 22.23 -21.99
C ASP A 486 -13.39 22.05 -20.98
N CYS A 487 -13.58 21.16 -20.01
CA CYS A 487 -12.55 20.85 -19.02
C CYS A 487 -11.26 20.30 -19.67
N TYR A 488 -11.40 19.34 -20.58
CA TYR A 488 -10.24 18.76 -21.26
C TYR A 488 -9.55 19.75 -22.20
N GLN A 489 -10.27 20.65 -22.85
CA GLN A 489 -9.71 21.69 -23.69
C GLN A 489 -8.95 22.74 -22.87
N LYS A 490 -9.48 23.15 -21.70
CA LYS A 490 -8.79 24.03 -20.76
C LYS A 490 -7.50 23.40 -20.24
N ALA A 491 -7.55 22.12 -19.84
CA ALA A 491 -6.37 21.37 -19.44
C ALA A 491 -5.36 21.26 -20.59
N GLY A 492 -5.80 20.95 -21.80
CA GLY A 492 -4.97 20.87 -22.99
C GLY A 492 -4.20 22.15 -23.25
N LYS A 493 -4.84 23.31 -23.19
CA LYS A 493 -4.18 24.62 -23.34
C LYS A 493 -3.09 24.88 -22.30
N ILE A 494 -3.30 24.43 -21.07
CA ILE A 494 -2.28 24.52 -20.01
C ILE A 494 -1.11 23.61 -20.35
N TYR A 495 -1.35 22.36 -20.74
CA TYR A 495 -0.30 21.43 -21.10
C TYR A 495 0.45 21.85 -22.36
N GLU A 496 -0.20 22.47 -23.36
CA GLU A 496 0.48 23.05 -24.53
C GLU A 496 1.50 24.09 -24.11
N LYS A 497 1.13 25.01 -23.19
CA LYS A 497 2.04 26.01 -22.66
C LYS A 497 3.19 25.36 -21.87
N LEU A 498 2.87 24.43 -20.98
CA LEU A 498 3.89 23.74 -20.19
C LEU A 498 4.87 22.93 -21.06
N ALA A 499 4.38 22.25 -22.10
CA ALA A 499 5.22 21.52 -23.03
C ALA A 499 6.13 22.45 -23.85
N ALA A 500 5.64 23.63 -24.24
CA ALA A 500 6.43 24.64 -24.96
C ALA A 500 7.47 25.33 -24.05
N GLU A 501 7.12 25.65 -22.80
CA GLU A 501 7.97 26.36 -21.86
C GLU A 501 9.05 25.47 -21.23
N ILE A 502 8.69 24.24 -20.83
CA ILE A 502 9.57 23.32 -20.06
C ILE A 502 10.22 22.28 -20.98
N GLY A 503 9.53 21.82 -22.03
CA GLY A 503 10.03 20.88 -23.03
C GLY A 503 10.35 19.47 -22.51
N THR A 504 10.07 19.15 -21.24
CA THR A 504 10.37 17.84 -20.67
C THR A 504 9.53 16.73 -21.27
N GLN A 505 10.05 15.52 -21.28
CA GLN A 505 9.33 14.33 -21.75
C GLN A 505 7.97 14.17 -21.01
N ARG A 506 7.95 14.45 -19.69
CA ARG A 506 6.75 14.39 -18.87
C ARG A 506 5.68 15.40 -19.34
N ALA A 507 6.06 16.65 -19.57
CA ALA A 507 5.12 17.69 -20.02
C ALA A 507 4.53 17.35 -21.40
N ARG A 508 5.34 16.86 -22.33
CA ARG A 508 4.88 16.41 -23.65
C ARG A 508 3.98 15.17 -23.57
N ARG A 509 4.29 14.23 -22.66
CA ARG A 509 3.44 13.07 -22.40
C ARG A 509 2.07 13.49 -21.85
N ASP A 510 2.03 14.38 -20.84
CA ASP A 510 0.77 14.92 -20.28
C ASP A 510 -0.08 15.61 -21.36
N LEU A 511 0.56 16.35 -22.29
CA LEU A 511 -0.11 16.94 -23.46
C LEU A 511 -0.70 15.88 -24.38
N SER A 512 0.05 14.82 -24.69
CA SER A 512 -0.45 13.74 -25.57
C SER A 512 -1.68 13.04 -24.98
N ILE A 513 -1.70 12.82 -23.66
CA ILE A 513 -2.85 12.26 -22.93
C ILE A 513 -4.04 13.21 -22.99
N SER A 514 -3.83 14.53 -22.89
CA SER A 514 -4.89 15.51 -23.02
C SER A 514 -5.54 15.49 -24.42
N TYR A 515 -4.74 15.42 -25.48
CA TYR A 515 -5.27 15.28 -26.83
C TYR A 515 -6.07 14.00 -27.03
N GLU A 516 -5.66 12.89 -26.44
CA GLU A 516 -6.46 11.66 -26.49
C GLU A 516 -7.82 11.80 -25.82
N ARG A 517 -7.87 12.45 -24.65
CA ARG A 517 -9.13 12.68 -23.91
C ARG A 517 -10.10 13.55 -24.70
N ILE A 518 -9.58 14.61 -25.32
CA ILE A 518 -10.37 15.46 -26.21
C ILE A 518 -10.90 14.63 -27.39
N GLY A 519 -10.05 13.86 -28.05
CA GLY A 519 -10.40 12.98 -29.15
C GLY A 519 -11.47 11.94 -28.75
N ASP A 520 -11.38 11.39 -27.53
CA ASP A 520 -12.36 10.43 -27.00
C ASP A 520 -13.77 11.06 -26.86
N ILE A 521 -13.86 12.34 -26.47
CA ILE A 521 -15.15 13.04 -26.39
C ILE A 521 -15.73 13.26 -27.79
N TYR A 522 -14.95 13.82 -28.74
CA TYR A 522 -15.41 14.02 -30.09
C TYR A 522 -15.86 12.72 -30.76
N ARG A 523 -15.11 11.62 -30.53
CA ARG A 523 -15.54 10.29 -31.01
C ARG A 523 -16.87 9.85 -30.42
N LYS A 524 -17.15 10.14 -29.13
CA LYS A 524 -18.43 9.83 -28.48
C LYS A 524 -19.57 10.71 -29.01
N GLN A 525 -19.30 11.97 -29.37
CA GLN A 525 -20.26 12.88 -30.01
C GLN A 525 -20.49 12.54 -31.47
N GLY A 526 -19.68 11.65 -32.08
CA GLY A 526 -19.78 11.22 -33.47
C GLY A 526 -18.93 12.05 -34.44
N ASP A 527 -18.21 13.06 -33.96
CA ASP A 527 -17.31 13.87 -34.80
C ASP A 527 -15.94 13.15 -34.94
N LEU A 528 -15.97 12.14 -35.82
CA LEU A 528 -14.80 11.28 -36.02
C LEU A 528 -13.63 12.01 -36.67
N SER A 529 -13.88 13.09 -37.45
CA SER A 529 -12.82 13.83 -38.15
C SER A 529 -11.98 14.65 -37.18
N VAL A 530 -12.64 15.32 -36.22
CA VAL A 530 -11.94 16.06 -35.16
C VAL A 530 -11.25 15.09 -34.21
N ALA A 531 -11.88 13.97 -33.85
CA ALA A 531 -11.26 12.93 -33.05
C ALA A 531 -9.98 12.40 -33.69
N ASP A 532 -9.99 12.12 -34.99
CA ASP A 532 -8.81 11.69 -35.73
C ASP A 532 -7.66 12.69 -35.64
N SER A 533 -7.96 13.98 -35.86
CA SER A 533 -6.97 15.05 -35.77
C SER A 533 -6.27 15.10 -34.39
N TYR A 534 -7.03 14.99 -33.29
CA TYR A 534 -6.46 14.96 -31.96
C TYR A 534 -5.64 13.71 -31.67
N TYR A 535 -6.07 12.53 -32.13
CA TYR A 535 -5.30 11.31 -31.99
C TYR A 535 -4.01 11.33 -32.83
N GLN A 536 -4.00 11.97 -34.01
CA GLN A 536 -2.77 12.17 -34.79
C GLN A 536 -1.78 13.06 -34.02
N LYS A 537 -2.23 14.19 -33.45
CA LYS A 537 -1.38 15.05 -32.61
C LYS A 537 -0.76 14.26 -31.43
N ALA A 538 -1.57 13.44 -30.76
CA ALA A 538 -1.08 12.59 -29.67
C ALA A 538 -0.05 11.57 -30.18
N LYS A 539 -0.31 10.93 -31.32
CA LYS A 539 0.60 9.97 -31.94
C LYS A 539 1.95 10.61 -32.29
N ASP A 540 1.93 11.80 -32.90
CA ASP A 540 3.17 12.49 -33.32
C ASP A 540 4.09 12.78 -32.11
N ILE A 541 3.51 13.21 -30.98
CA ILE A 541 4.26 13.41 -29.73
C ILE A 541 4.83 12.09 -29.23
N ARG A 542 4.04 11.02 -29.21
CA ARG A 542 4.47 9.72 -28.67
C ARG A 542 5.55 9.05 -29.51
N VAL A 543 5.50 9.20 -30.84
CA VAL A 543 6.57 8.74 -31.73
C VAL A 543 7.88 9.45 -31.41
N GLN A 544 7.84 10.77 -31.12
CA GLN A 544 9.02 11.51 -30.74
C GLN A 544 9.56 11.05 -29.37
N LEU A 545 8.68 10.92 -28.37
CA LEU A 545 9.07 10.46 -27.04
C LEU A 545 9.68 9.05 -27.08
N MET A 546 9.14 8.15 -27.88
CA MET A 546 9.68 6.80 -28.06
C MET A 546 11.07 6.82 -28.72
N LYS A 547 11.31 7.72 -29.69
CA LYS A 547 12.63 7.86 -30.33
C LYS A 547 13.71 8.45 -29.40
N GLU A 548 13.31 9.32 -28.46
CA GLU A 548 14.21 9.96 -27.51
C GLU A 548 14.56 9.07 -26.33
N ALA A 549 13.58 8.30 -25.84
CA ALA A 549 13.76 7.38 -24.73
C ALA A 549 12.82 6.18 -24.91
N GLU A 550 13.33 5.14 -25.55
CA GLU A 550 12.59 3.91 -25.72
C GLU A 550 12.47 3.18 -24.37
N SER A 551 11.24 3.02 -23.92
CA SER A 551 10.90 2.29 -22.69
C SER A 551 9.62 1.49 -22.90
N ALA A 552 9.36 0.52 -22.04
CA ALA A 552 8.09 -0.22 -22.05
C ALA A 552 6.89 0.72 -21.94
N GLY A 553 6.99 1.79 -21.13
CA GLY A 553 5.96 2.81 -20.97
C GLY A 553 5.71 3.61 -22.24
N SER A 554 6.76 4.09 -22.93
CA SER A 554 6.61 4.87 -24.18
C SER A 554 6.05 4.02 -25.32
N ARG A 555 6.48 2.75 -25.44
CA ARG A 555 5.93 1.79 -26.42
C ARG A 555 4.45 1.51 -26.15
N ARG A 556 4.07 1.33 -24.89
CA ARG A 556 2.67 1.13 -24.48
C ARG A 556 1.78 2.34 -24.79
N ASP A 557 2.25 3.55 -24.45
CA ASP A 557 1.53 4.79 -24.77
C ASP A 557 1.31 4.91 -26.28
N TYR A 558 2.30 4.53 -27.11
CA TYR A 558 2.20 4.54 -28.56
C TYR A 558 1.19 3.50 -29.08
N SER A 559 1.22 2.27 -28.56
CA SER A 559 0.23 1.23 -28.91
C SER A 559 -1.21 1.67 -28.61
N ALA A 560 -1.43 2.33 -27.46
CA ALA A 560 -2.74 2.82 -27.07
C ALA A 560 -3.31 3.84 -28.08
N VAL A 561 -2.51 4.79 -28.57
CA VAL A 561 -3.00 5.77 -29.55
C VAL A 561 -3.21 5.15 -30.93
N LEU A 562 -2.41 4.17 -31.34
CA LEU A 562 -2.64 3.40 -32.57
C LEU A 562 -4.01 2.69 -32.51
N THR A 563 -4.32 2.08 -31.37
CA THR A 563 -5.62 1.44 -31.16
C THR A 563 -6.79 2.43 -31.29
N LYS A 564 -6.63 3.68 -30.81
CA LYS A 564 -7.66 4.73 -30.97
C LYS A 564 -7.84 5.16 -32.43
N LEU A 565 -6.75 5.34 -33.16
CA LEU A 565 -6.79 5.62 -34.60
C LEU A 565 -7.43 4.47 -35.38
N GLY A 566 -7.08 3.23 -35.06
CA GLY A 566 -7.73 2.05 -35.64
C GLY A 566 -9.24 2.01 -35.37
N ASN A 567 -9.69 2.41 -34.16
CA ASN A 567 -11.13 2.52 -33.86
C ASN A 567 -11.84 3.56 -34.76
N VAL A 568 -11.21 4.71 -35.04
CA VAL A 568 -11.76 5.73 -35.95
C VAL A 568 -11.84 5.19 -37.37
N ARG A 569 -10.78 4.59 -37.91
CA ARG A 569 -10.77 3.97 -39.26
C ARG A 569 -11.85 2.87 -39.38
N LYS A 570 -11.98 2.03 -38.35
CA LYS A 570 -13.05 1.02 -38.30
C LYS A 570 -14.44 1.65 -38.37
N SER A 571 -14.67 2.78 -37.66
CA SER A 571 -15.96 3.50 -37.70
C SER A 571 -16.26 4.07 -39.08
N TRP A 572 -15.25 4.50 -39.82
CA TRP A 572 -15.36 4.92 -41.22
C TRP A 572 -15.46 3.73 -42.20
N LYS A 573 -15.44 2.48 -41.72
CA LYS A 573 -15.41 1.25 -42.52
C LYS A 573 -14.12 1.12 -43.38
N GLN A 574 -13.06 1.84 -43.05
CA GLN A 574 -11.75 1.75 -43.67
C GLN A 574 -10.96 0.60 -43.04
N TYR A 575 -11.41 -0.65 -43.27
CA TYR A 575 -10.91 -1.82 -42.54
C TYR A 575 -9.42 -2.09 -42.81
N ALA A 576 -8.94 -1.89 -44.05
CA ALA A 576 -7.55 -2.07 -44.40
C ALA A 576 -6.60 -1.11 -43.62
N GLU A 577 -7.01 0.15 -43.42
CA GLU A 577 -6.24 1.11 -42.62
C GLU A 577 -6.35 0.78 -41.13
N ALA A 578 -7.53 0.40 -40.65
CA ALA A 578 -7.74 -0.06 -39.30
C ALA A 578 -6.84 -1.27 -38.97
N ALA A 579 -6.71 -2.22 -39.91
CA ALA A 579 -5.85 -3.39 -39.80
C ALA A 579 -4.39 -3.01 -39.63
N LYS A 580 -3.90 -1.96 -40.34
CA LYS A 580 -2.52 -1.49 -40.17
C LYS A 580 -2.26 -0.96 -38.77
N TYR A 581 -3.13 -0.08 -38.24
CA TYR A 581 -2.99 0.46 -36.91
C TYR A 581 -3.07 -0.61 -35.81
N TYR A 582 -4.06 -1.52 -35.91
CA TYR A 582 -4.19 -2.60 -34.94
C TYR A 582 -3.08 -3.64 -35.05
N GLY A 583 -2.57 -3.91 -36.25
CA GLY A 583 -1.45 -4.82 -36.49
C GLY A 583 -0.15 -4.28 -35.86
N GLU A 584 0.11 -2.97 -36.02
CA GLU A 584 1.26 -2.32 -35.40
C GLU A 584 1.13 -2.34 -33.87
N ALA A 585 -0.05 -2.00 -33.32
CA ALA A 585 -0.31 -2.08 -31.89
C ALA A 585 -0.12 -3.50 -31.35
N LEU A 586 -0.68 -4.51 -32.05
CA LEU A 586 -0.56 -5.92 -31.68
C LEU A 586 0.91 -6.40 -31.63
N ALA A 587 1.74 -5.95 -32.58
CA ALA A 587 3.15 -6.30 -32.62
C ALA A 587 3.89 -5.72 -31.40
N ILE A 588 3.62 -4.46 -31.06
CA ILE A 588 4.19 -3.80 -29.87
C ILE A 588 3.74 -4.50 -28.58
N ASP A 589 2.44 -4.73 -28.43
CA ASP A 589 1.88 -5.33 -27.21
C ASP A 589 2.37 -6.76 -26.98
N ARG A 590 2.62 -7.51 -28.09
CA ARG A 590 3.22 -8.84 -28.02
C ARG A 590 4.64 -8.79 -27.43
N VAL A 591 5.46 -7.87 -27.93
CA VAL A 591 6.84 -7.68 -27.44
C VAL A 591 6.81 -7.28 -25.96
N LEU A 592 5.93 -6.33 -25.60
CA LEU A 592 5.77 -5.90 -24.20
C LEU A 592 5.31 -7.03 -23.28
N MET A 593 4.40 -7.91 -23.73
CA MET A 593 3.97 -9.07 -22.97
C MET A 593 5.13 -10.03 -22.71
N ASP A 594 5.98 -10.28 -23.72
CA ASP A 594 7.10 -11.21 -23.62
C ASP A 594 8.23 -10.64 -22.72
N GLU A 595 8.49 -9.32 -22.79
CA GLU A 595 9.55 -8.63 -22.04
C GLU A 595 9.13 -8.35 -20.57
N VAL A 596 7.96 -7.73 -20.37
CA VAL A 596 7.54 -7.21 -19.06
C VAL A 596 6.84 -8.26 -18.22
N LYS A 597 6.18 -9.24 -18.86
CA LYS A 597 5.43 -10.34 -18.21
C LYS A 597 4.42 -9.90 -17.14
N SER A 598 4.00 -8.61 -17.16
CA SER A 598 3.02 -8.07 -16.22
C SER A 598 1.58 -8.42 -16.65
N PRO A 599 0.62 -8.53 -15.71
CA PRO A 599 -0.79 -8.71 -16.06
C PRO A 599 -1.30 -7.64 -17.01
N GLN A 600 -0.83 -6.40 -16.87
CA GLN A 600 -1.24 -5.31 -17.75
C GLN A 600 -0.74 -5.50 -19.20
N ALA A 601 0.49 -5.94 -19.40
CA ALA A 601 1.01 -6.22 -20.75
C ALA A 601 0.28 -7.41 -21.39
N VAL A 602 -0.09 -8.40 -20.59
CA VAL A 602 -0.94 -9.51 -21.04
C VAL A 602 -2.33 -9.02 -21.45
N ASP A 603 -2.92 -8.11 -20.68
CA ASP A 603 -4.22 -7.53 -20.98
C ASP A 603 -4.20 -6.71 -22.26
N ASP A 604 -3.22 -5.82 -22.41
CA ASP A 604 -3.05 -4.99 -23.62
C ASP A 604 -2.92 -5.88 -24.87
N TYR A 605 -2.09 -6.94 -24.83
CA TYR A 605 -1.94 -7.88 -25.94
C TYR A 605 -3.24 -8.64 -26.25
N GLY A 606 -3.95 -9.13 -25.23
CA GLY A 606 -5.23 -9.79 -25.40
C GLY A 606 -6.30 -8.89 -26.00
N VAL A 607 -6.37 -7.62 -25.58
CA VAL A 607 -7.26 -6.62 -26.16
C VAL A 607 -6.91 -6.34 -27.61
N SER A 608 -5.63 -6.24 -27.97
CA SER A 608 -5.18 -6.04 -29.35
C SER A 608 -5.52 -7.22 -30.25
N LEU A 609 -5.43 -8.47 -29.77
CA LEU A 609 -5.92 -9.66 -30.46
C LEU A 609 -7.41 -9.57 -30.74
N VAL A 610 -8.22 -9.18 -29.75
CA VAL A 610 -9.67 -9.00 -29.92
C VAL A 610 -9.98 -7.93 -30.98
N LYS A 611 -9.25 -6.81 -31.00
CA LYS A 611 -9.42 -5.75 -32.02
C LYS A 611 -9.10 -6.25 -33.42
N MET A 612 -8.03 -7.01 -33.57
CA MET A 612 -7.66 -7.60 -34.85
C MET A 612 -8.70 -8.62 -35.31
N GLY A 613 -9.19 -9.46 -34.43
CA GLY A 613 -10.31 -10.37 -34.69
C GLY A 613 -11.58 -9.66 -35.14
N ASP A 614 -11.88 -8.48 -34.56
CA ASP A 614 -13.01 -7.65 -34.98
C ASP A 614 -12.89 -7.15 -36.44
N ILE A 615 -11.67 -6.84 -36.90
CA ILE A 615 -11.40 -6.45 -38.28
C ILE A 615 -11.57 -7.64 -39.22
N HIS A 616 -10.93 -8.79 -38.91
CA HIS A 616 -11.10 -10.01 -39.70
C HIS A 616 -12.57 -10.39 -39.85
N LYS A 617 -13.35 -10.28 -38.77
CA LYS A 617 -14.80 -10.51 -38.80
C LYS A 617 -15.54 -9.52 -39.71
N ALA A 618 -15.15 -8.24 -39.70
CA ALA A 618 -15.75 -7.19 -40.52
C ALA A 618 -15.45 -7.39 -42.03
N GLU A 619 -14.31 -7.93 -42.36
CA GLU A 619 -13.86 -8.29 -43.71
C GLU A 619 -14.38 -9.67 -44.17
N GLY A 620 -15.12 -10.38 -43.33
CA GLY A 620 -15.68 -11.69 -43.65
C GLY A 620 -14.71 -12.87 -43.42
N ARG A 621 -13.51 -12.61 -43.00
CA ARG A 621 -12.47 -13.62 -42.69
C ARG A 621 -12.72 -14.26 -41.31
N MET A 622 -13.68 -15.21 -41.27
CA MET A 622 -14.20 -15.76 -40.03
C MET A 622 -13.21 -16.71 -39.34
N ASP A 623 -12.31 -17.35 -40.09
CA ASP A 623 -11.33 -18.29 -39.55
C ASP A 623 -10.29 -17.52 -38.76
N GLU A 624 -9.69 -16.48 -39.35
CA GLU A 624 -8.72 -15.62 -38.70
C GLU A 624 -9.34 -14.85 -37.51
N ALA A 625 -10.61 -14.47 -37.63
CA ALA A 625 -11.35 -13.84 -36.53
C ALA A 625 -11.50 -14.81 -35.34
N ALA A 626 -11.87 -16.08 -35.61
CA ALA A 626 -12.01 -17.10 -34.58
C ALA A 626 -10.66 -17.39 -33.91
N ASP A 627 -9.59 -17.48 -34.69
CA ASP A 627 -8.24 -17.73 -34.17
C ASP A 627 -7.76 -16.60 -33.22
N CYS A 628 -7.97 -15.34 -33.59
CA CYS A 628 -7.65 -14.20 -32.74
C CYS A 628 -8.45 -14.21 -31.42
N TYR A 629 -9.76 -14.48 -31.49
CA TYR A 629 -10.60 -14.52 -30.30
C TYR A 629 -10.27 -15.73 -29.41
N GLU A 630 -9.91 -16.87 -29.98
CA GLU A 630 -9.51 -18.05 -29.22
C GLU A 630 -8.18 -17.84 -28.50
N GLN A 631 -7.20 -17.23 -29.17
CA GLN A 631 -5.94 -16.85 -28.53
C GLN A 631 -6.18 -15.91 -27.34
N ALA A 632 -7.00 -14.84 -27.53
CA ALA A 632 -7.35 -13.91 -26.47
C ALA A 632 -8.09 -14.61 -25.33
N TYR A 633 -9.06 -15.50 -25.63
CA TYR A 633 -9.81 -16.26 -24.64
C TYR A 633 -8.90 -17.12 -23.78
N ARG A 634 -7.96 -17.87 -24.38
CA ARG A 634 -7.00 -18.71 -23.68
C ARG A 634 -6.02 -17.89 -22.84
N LEU A 635 -5.55 -16.76 -23.39
CA LEU A 635 -4.63 -15.86 -22.71
C LEU A 635 -5.27 -15.26 -21.44
N PHE A 636 -6.46 -14.70 -21.57
CA PHE A 636 -7.19 -14.14 -20.44
C PHE A 636 -7.56 -15.22 -19.43
N GLY A 637 -7.97 -16.43 -19.87
CA GLY A 637 -8.30 -17.55 -18.99
C GLY A 637 -7.13 -17.97 -18.11
N LYS A 638 -5.95 -18.19 -18.73
CA LYS A 638 -4.73 -18.53 -18.00
C LYS A 638 -4.35 -17.47 -16.94
N ASN A 639 -4.53 -16.19 -17.25
CA ASN A 639 -4.21 -15.12 -16.32
C ASN A 639 -5.31 -14.92 -15.26
N ALA A 640 -6.58 -15.13 -15.60
CA ALA A 640 -7.67 -15.16 -14.64
C ALA A 640 -7.47 -16.24 -13.56
N GLU A 641 -7.09 -17.44 -13.97
CA GLU A 641 -6.78 -18.56 -13.06
C GLU A 641 -5.55 -18.26 -12.19
N LYS A 642 -4.50 -17.67 -12.78
CA LYS A 642 -3.26 -17.35 -12.08
C LYS A 642 -3.44 -16.23 -11.04
N THR A 643 -4.25 -15.21 -11.34
CA THR A 643 -4.33 -13.97 -10.55
C THR A 643 -5.61 -13.85 -9.72
N GLY A 644 -6.65 -14.66 -9.99
CA GLY A 644 -7.98 -14.48 -9.41
C GLY A 644 -8.69 -13.19 -9.85
N SER A 645 -8.13 -12.43 -10.79
CA SER A 645 -8.60 -11.10 -11.18
C SER A 645 -9.94 -11.13 -11.91
N LEU A 646 -10.94 -10.44 -11.36
CA LEU A 646 -12.25 -10.28 -11.99
C LEU A 646 -12.18 -9.59 -13.36
N ILE A 647 -11.18 -8.74 -13.58
CA ILE A 647 -10.95 -8.05 -14.87
C ILE A 647 -10.60 -9.06 -15.96
N PHE A 648 -9.69 -10.00 -15.67
CA PHE A 648 -9.35 -11.05 -16.63
C PHE A 648 -10.52 -12.00 -16.89
N PHE A 649 -11.33 -12.32 -15.86
CA PHE A 649 -12.56 -13.09 -16.04
C PHE A 649 -13.56 -12.36 -16.94
N ASP A 650 -13.70 -11.02 -16.81
CA ASP A 650 -14.55 -10.20 -17.67
C ASP A 650 -14.07 -10.19 -19.12
N HIS A 651 -12.77 -9.94 -19.36
CA HIS A 651 -12.17 -9.94 -20.71
C HIS A 651 -12.20 -11.33 -21.35
N MET A 652 -11.94 -12.40 -20.56
CA MET A 652 -12.09 -13.77 -21.02
C MET A 652 -13.52 -14.03 -21.49
N THR A 653 -14.51 -13.58 -20.73
CA THR A 653 -15.92 -13.78 -21.08
C THR A 653 -16.30 -12.99 -22.34
N ALA A 654 -15.83 -11.75 -22.49
CA ALA A 654 -16.03 -10.95 -23.69
C ALA A 654 -15.39 -11.59 -24.94
N ALA A 655 -14.19 -12.15 -24.81
CA ALA A 655 -13.52 -12.90 -25.89
C ALA A 655 -14.30 -14.19 -26.23
N CYS A 656 -14.81 -14.92 -25.22
CA CYS A 656 -15.67 -16.09 -25.37
C CYS A 656 -16.93 -15.78 -26.19
N GLU A 657 -17.63 -14.69 -25.91
CA GLU A 657 -18.82 -14.26 -26.64
C GLU A 657 -18.51 -13.95 -28.12
N LYS A 658 -17.39 -13.30 -28.39
CA LYS A 658 -16.94 -13.00 -29.75
C LYS A 658 -16.56 -14.28 -30.50
N LEU A 659 -15.87 -15.20 -29.84
CA LEU A 659 -15.55 -16.52 -30.39
C LEU A 659 -16.83 -17.31 -30.70
N ALA A 660 -17.80 -17.34 -29.79
CA ALA A 660 -19.09 -17.99 -30.00
C ALA A 660 -19.78 -17.41 -31.26
N SER A 661 -19.78 -16.07 -31.41
CA SER A 661 -20.32 -15.39 -32.57
C SER A 661 -19.60 -15.74 -33.89
N ALA A 662 -18.28 -15.92 -33.86
CA ALA A 662 -17.50 -16.33 -35.04
C ALA A 662 -17.78 -17.81 -35.37
N LYS A 663 -17.77 -18.70 -34.39
CA LYS A 663 -18.10 -20.14 -34.54
C LYS A 663 -19.53 -20.33 -35.09
N LYS A 664 -20.49 -19.55 -34.60
CA LYS A 664 -21.88 -19.54 -35.17
C LYS A 664 -21.87 -19.23 -36.66
N LYS A 665 -21.16 -18.21 -37.10
CA LYS A 665 -21.07 -17.83 -38.52
C LYS A 665 -20.37 -18.87 -39.40
N ARG A 666 -19.46 -19.66 -38.82
CA ARG A 666 -18.79 -20.80 -39.47
C ARG A 666 -19.67 -22.05 -39.53
N GLY A 667 -20.90 -22.01 -39.01
CA GLY A 667 -21.79 -23.17 -38.93
C GLY A 667 -21.47 -24.16 -37.81
N GLN A 668 -20.52 -23.88 -36.95
CA GLN A 668 -20.12 -24.72 -35.80
C GLN A 668 -21.12 -24.52 -34.64
N LYS A 669 -22.39 -24.89 -34.84
CA LYS A 669 -23.47 -24.57 -33.88
C LYS A 669 -23.26 -25.14 -32.49
N ARG A 670 -22.79 -26.40 -32.38
CA ARG A 670 -22.56 -27.05 -31.06
C ARG A 670 -21.50 -26.33 -30.24
N GLU A 671 -20.38 -25.95 -30.86
CA GLU A 671 -19.30 -25.24 -30.18
C GLU A 671 -19.75 -23.84 -29.77
N ALA A 672 -20.49 -23.13 -30.62
CA ALA A 672 -21.06 -21.83 -30.30
C ALA A 672 -22.05 -21.89 -29.13
N GLU A 673 -22.88 -22.93 -29.05
CA GLU A 673 -23.81 -23.16 -27.95
C GLU A 673 -23.07 -23.29 -26.60
N VAL A 674 -22.05 -24.13 -26.54
CA VAL A 674 -21.24 -24.32 -25.32
C VAL A 674 -20.62 -23.00 -24.86
N LEU A 675 -20.06 -22.24 -25.80
CA LEU A 675 -19.42 -20.95 -25.49
C LEU A 675 -20.43 -19.90 -25.00
N TYR A 676 -21.64 -19.80 -25.62
CA TYR A 676 -22.67 -18.87 -25.16
C TYR A 676 -23.18 -19.21 -23.74
N LYS A 677 -23.41 -20.49 -23.45
CA LYS A 677 -23.82 -20.92 -22.10
C LYS A 677 -22.75 -20.60 -21.06
N ALA A 678 -21.49 -20.95 -21.35
CA ALA A 678 -20.35 -20.65 -20.48
C ALA A 678 -20.16 -19.11 -20.26
N ALA A 679 -20.42 -18.29 -21.25
CA ALA A 679 -20.36 -16.85 -21.11
C ALA A 679 -21.45 -16.32 -20.17
N VAL A 680 -22.69 -16.81 -20.26
CA VAL A 680 -23.77 -16.42 -19.35
C VAL A 680 -23.46 -16.81 -17.91
N GLU A 681 -23.05 -18.06 -17.67
CA GLU A 681 -22.68 -18.55 -16.33
C GLU A 681 -21.57 -17.68 -15.70
N ARG A 682 -20.52 -17.34 -16.45
CA ARG A 682 -19.46 -16.47 -15.96
C ARG A 682 -19.93 -15.04 -15.67
N ARG A 683 -20.83 -14.48 -16.52
CA ARG A 683 -21.44 -13.16 -16.25
C ARG A 683 -22.28 -13.16 -14.99
N GLU A 684 -22.95 -14.26 -14.69
CA GLU A 684 -23.67 -14.42 -13.42
C GLU A 684 -22.72 -14.38 -12.22
N MET A 685 -21.62 -15.11 -12.30
CA MET A 685 -20.58 -15.09 -11.25
C MET A 685 -19.99 -13.69 -11.06
N LEU A 686 -19.63 -13.00 -12.17
CA LEU A 686 -19.11 -11.64 -12.13
C LEU A 686 -20.12 -10.63 -11.55
N TYR A 687 -21.40 -10.78 -11.91
CA TYR A 687 -22.46 -9.94 -11.35
C TYR A 687 -22.67 -10.22 -9.86
N ALA A 688 -22.63 -11.49 -9.43
CA ALA A 688 -22.75 -11.85 -8.02
C ALA A 688 -21.61 -11.30 -7.17
N ALA A 689 -20.39 -11.29 -7.71
CA ALA A 689 -19.20 -10.76 -7.04
C ALA A 689 -19.21 -9.23 -6.92
N GLY A 690 -19.56 -8.51 -7.99
CA GLY A 690 -19.43 -7.05 -8.06
C GLY A 690 -20.73 -6.27 -7.84
N LYS A 691 -21.89 -6.84 -8.16
CA LYS A 691 -23.25 -6.23 -8.11
C LYS A 691 -23.35 -4.82 -8.70
N THR A 692 -22.49 -4.50 -9.69
CA THR A 692 -22.44 -3.17 -10.33
C THR A 692 -23.45 -3.07 -11.47
N GLU A 693 -23.82 -1.83 -11.84
CA GLU A 693 -24.66 -1.57 -13.02
C GLU A 693 -24.00 -2.04 -14.32
N ALA A 694 -22.67 -1.89 -14.40
CA ALA A 694 -21.90 -2.35 -15.55
C ALA A 694 -21.94 -3.88 -15.69
N SER A 695 -21.74 -4.63 -14.59
CA SER A 695 -21.81 -6.08 -14.59
C SER A 695 -23.24 -6.59 -14.86
N ALA A 696 -24.27 -5.90 -14.33
CA ALA A 696 -25.67 -6.20 -14.66
C ALA A 696 -25.96 -5.99 -16.16
N HIS A 697 -25.49 -4.89 -16.74
CA HIS A 697 -25.65 -4.62 -18.17
C HIS A 697 -24.92 -5.67 -19.02
N ALA A 698 -23.69 -6.05 -18.65
CA ALA A 698 -22.93 -7.09 -19.34
C ALA A 698 -23.66 -8.45 -19.32
N LEU A 699 -24.21 -8.83 -18.15
CA LEU A 699 -25.02 -10.03 -18.02
C LEU A 699 -26.25 -9.99 -18.93
N ALA A 700 -26.98 -8.87 -18.98
CA ALA A 700 -28.14 -8.73 -19.87
C ALA A 700 -27.75 -8.86 -21.34
N VAL A 701 -26.59 -8.34 -21.77
CA VAL A 701 -26.07 -8.49 -23.14
C VAL A 701 -25.77 -9.96 -23.44
N SER A 702 -25.10 -10.68 -22.53
CA SER A 702 -24.79 -12.11 -22.70
C SER A 702 -26.06 -12.97 -22.76
N CYS A 703 -27.02 -12.73 -21.87
CA CYS A 703 -28.32 -13.41 -21.91
C CYS A 703 -29.03 -13.16 -23.23
N TYR A 704 -29.04 -11.92 -23.71
CA TYR A 704 -29.67 -11.57 -25.01
C TYR A 704 -29.00 -12.29 -26.19
N ASN A 705 -27.66 -12.28 -26.26
CA ASN A 705 -26.91 -12.92 -27.34
C ASN A 705 -27.11 -14.44 -27.37
N ALA A 706 -27.06 -15.06 -26.17
CA ALA A 706 -27.30 -16.49 -26.03
C ALA A 706 -28.75 -16.86 -26.38
N ALA A 707 -29.73 -16.12 -25.84
CA ALA A 707 -31.15 -16.32 -26.11
C ALA A 707 -31.51 -16.19 -27.57
N ALA A 708 -30.95 -15.18 -28.26
CA ALA A 708 -31.18 -14.98 -29.72
C ALA A 708 -30.53 -16.08 -30.58
N PHE A 709 -29.62 -16.88 -30.05
CA PHE A 709 -29.03 -18.02 -30.75
C PHE A 709 -29.69 -19.34 -30.38
N LEU A 710 -30.04 -19.54 -29.12
CA LEU A 710 -30.61 -20.77 -28.59
C LEU A 710 -32.14 -20.82 -28.69
N GLU A 711 -32.77 -19.71 -29.11
CA GLU A 711 -34.23 -19.50 -29.09
C GLU A 711 -34.83 -19.65 -27.67
N ASP A 712 -34.03 -19.29 -26.63
CA ASP A 712 -34.38 -19.43 -25.22
C ASP A 712 -35.18 -18.20 -24.73
N LYS A 713 -36.47 -18.42 -24.51
CA LYS A 713 -37.42 -17.37 -24.06
C LYS A 713 -37.15 -16.93 -22.61
N GLU A 714 -36.64 -17.79 -21.77
CA GLU A 714 -36.35 -17.47 -20.35
C GLU A 714 -35.15 -16.55 -20.24
N MET A 715 -34.05 -16.87 -20.92
CA MET A 715 -32.89 -15.98 -21.01
C MET A 715 -33.24 -14.62 -21.64
N MET A 716 -34.15 -14.60 -22.64
CA MET A 716 -34.60 -13.36 -23.23
C MET A 716 -35.40 -12.50 -22.26
N ARG A 717 -36.29 -13.09 -21.48
CA ARG A 717 -37.06 -12.41 -20.43
C ARG A 717 -36.13 -11.88 -19.35
N ARG A 718 -35.10 -12.64 -18.96
CA ARG A 718 -34.12 -12.21 -17.99
C ARG A 718 -33.31 -10.98 -18.45
N ALA A 719 -32.90 -10.95 -19.70
CA ALA A 719 -32.24 -9.77 -20.28
C ALA A 719 -33.14 -8.52 -20.23
N TYR A 720 -34.43 -8.69 -20.56
CA TYR A 720 -35.44 -7.63 -20.47
C TYR A 720 -35.59 -7.09 -19.05
N GLU A 721 -35.74 -7.97 -18.04
CA GLU A 721 -35.94 -7.59 -16.65
C GLU A 721 -34.75 -6.79 -16.11
N ILE A 722 -33.51 -7.20 -16.47
CA ILE A 722 -32.29 -6.49 -16.07
C ILE A 722 -32.25 -5.09 -16.69
N TRP A 723 -32.49 -4.97 -18.02
CA TRP A 723 -32.49 -3.64 -18.68
C TRP A 723 -33.64 -2.75 -18.22
N LYS A 724 -34.81 -3.30 -17.90
CA LYS A 724 -35.91 -2.57 -17.30
C LYS A 724 -35.52 -1.98 -15.96
N ARG A 725 -34.95 -2.79 -15.07
CA ARG A 725 -34.45 -2.33 -13.74
C ARG A 725 -33.38 -1.26 -13.88
N LEU A 726 -32.43 -1.44 -14.81
CA LEU A 726 -31.40 -0.43 -15.07
C LEU A 726 -31.98 0.88 -15.60
N SER A 727 -33.02 0.84 -16.45
CA SER A 727 -33.67 2.04 -16.95
C SER A 727 -34.47 2.80 -15.90
N GLU A 728 -35.07 2.07 -14.95
CA GLU A 728 -35.74 2.67 -13.76
C GLU A 728 -34.75 3.34 -12.82
N LYS A 729 -33.58 2.72 -12.63
CA LYS A 729 -32.51 3.26 -11.77
C LYS A 729 -31.76 4.43 -12.41
N ARG A 730 -31.64 4.45 -13.73
CA ARG A 730 -30.90 5.43 -14.52
C ARG A 730 -31.72 5.91 -15.71
N PRO A 731 -32.79 6.68 -15.47
CA PRO A 731 -33.65 7.16 -16.53
C PRO A 731 -32.95 8.08 -17.57
N GLU A 732 -31.84 8.72 -17.14
CA GLU A 732 -31.01 9.54 -18.02
C GLU A 732 -30.22 8.73 -19.06
N TYR A 733 -30.04 7.42 -18.86
CA TYR A 733 -29.39 6.54 -19.83
C TYR A 733 -30.44 5.90 -20.77
N GLY A 734 -30.91 6.64 -21.79
CA GLY A 734 -31.91 6.17 -22.75
C GLY A 734 -31.62 4.81 -23.38
N LYS A 735 -30.31 4.44 -23.49
CA LYS A 735 -29.89 3.14 -24.04
C LYS A 735 -30.47 1.90 -23.32
N TYR A 736 -30.73 1.98 -22.03
CA TYR A 736 -31.30 0.87 -21.27
C TYR A 736 -32.80 0.74 -21.58
N ARG A 737 -33.49 1.88 -21.63
CA ARG A 737 -34.90 1.96 -22.00
C ARG A 737 -35.11 1.43 -23.44
N ASP A 738 -34.33 1.92 -24.42
CA ASP A 738 -34.42 1.50 -25.81
C ASP A 738 -34.23 -0.02 -25.98
N LYS A 739 -33.29 -0.62 -25.20
CA LYS A 739 -33.09 -2.07 -25.21
C LYS A 739 -34.27 -2.83 -24.57
N ALA A 740 -34.79 -2.34 -23.46
CA ALA A 740 -35.96 -2.93 -22.81
C ALA A 740 -37.19 -2.85 -23.72
N GLU A 741 -37.49 -1.67 -24.34
CA GLU A 741 -38.60 -1.50 -25.27
C GLU A 741 -38.49 -2.40 -26.51
N LYS A 742 -37.27 -2.59 -27.03
CA LYS A 742 -37.02 -3.49 -28.15
C LYS A 742 -37.40 -4.94 -27.85
N LEU A 743 -37.30 -5.36 -26.59
CA LEU A 743 -37.62 -6.71 -26.15
C LEU A 743 -39.06 -6.87 -25.64
N SER A 744 -39.78 -5.76 -25.39
CA SER A 744 -41.17 -5.78 -24.98
C SER A 744 -42.13 -5.91 -26.19
N ARG A 745 -41.62 -5.69 -27.40
CA ARG A 745 -42.28 -5.92 -28.67
C ARG A 745 -42.00 -7.30 -29.20
#